data_72417cb27a42562dc7a25878365c9bed
#
_entry.id   72417cb27a42562dc7a25878365c9bed
#
_cell.length_a   1.000
_cell.length_b   1.000
_cell.length_c   1.000
_cell.angle_alpha   90.00
_cell.angle_beta   90.00
_cell.angle_gamma   90.00
#
_symmetry.space_group_name_H-M   'P 1'
#
loop_
_entity.id
_entity.type
_entity.pdbx_description
1 polymer ?
#
loop_
_entity_poly.entity_id
_entity_poly.type
_entity_poly.pdbx_seq_one_letter_code
_entity_poly.pdbx_strand_id
1 'polypeptide(L)'
;MAQGSVQVTHTGTARWRRRTGEYESLASALEAAVDGDVLSVAPGTYRENLVVTRAVTLRGAEGSRGSVRIAPPDGIALTVRASAALQDLHVEGHDAAAPALVVEDGAPELSGLRIVTRSAVGIEVRGGSRPTVRQCTVDNAGGVGISVLEGSGGLFEECEVVAAGRSGIAVHGGAHPRLERCRVHHASGAGLSLTGEGSSLDAVGCEVYEVRGAGVQVASRAAGRLTDCRVHRTSGDGVTLDTDAVLSLVDCDIHDVPENGVDLRSRSVLSMTRSSIRRFGRNGLSVWDPGTRVDADLCEIHESKGDYPAVWISDGATVSLGSCRVHDVPDALFVLDRGSHVDVVDSDLSQVRNTAVSVSDGASAQLAGCRIREAGTGAWFRDHGSGGSMAGCTIDAAATGVIVTKGADPAIEQCTVSSPVEAGFYVSAGGRGTFHECRVTGSGGYGFHVIDGCRSTLTRCRTERCERGGYEFAEAGPVSEGCTSDEPVTSPAVAALPSGGGSGAAPVTTAVPRTLLKPVAVPVQRSAEEAPPAPAAPPGARASVTVLQELDALVGLESVKKEVRALTDMIEVGRRRQLAGLKAASVRRHLVFTGSPGTGKTTVARLYGEILASLGVLERGHLVEVSRVDLVGEHIGSTAIRTQEAFDRARGGVLFIDEAYALAPEDSGRDFGREAIDTLVKLMEDHRDEVVVIVAGYTDEMERFLTVNPGVASRFSRTITFGDYDPEELLRIVQQQADEHEYRIGEGTSEALLQYFRDIPRGPAFGNGRTARQTFEAMVERHAGRVAQLADPSTDDLTLLYAEDLPVLP
;
A
#
# COMPACT_ATOMS: atom_id res chain seq x y z
N MET A 1 15.27 29.99 51.67
CA MET A 1 16.08 30.75 50.67
C MET A 1 15.14 31.84 50.19
N ALA A 2 15.54 33.09 50.32
CA ALA A 2 14.70 34.28 50.05
C ALA A 2 14.17 34.27 48.59
N GLN A 3 12.84 34.36 48.42
CA GLN A 3 12.22 34.69 47.17
C GLN A 3 12.65 36.10 46.79
N GLY A 4 13.57 36.25 45.81
CA GLY A 4 13.94 37.55 45.29
C GLY A 4 12.78 38.19 44.57
N SER A 5 12.55 39.47 44.80
CA SER A 5 11.55 40.28 44.11
C SER A 5 11.78 40.19 42.60
N VAL A 6 10.66 39.99 41.83
CA VAL A 6 10.66 39.97 40.36
C VAL A 6 10.71 41.40 39.87
N GLN A 7 11.80 41.82 39.24
CA GLN A 7 11.86 43.11 38.56
C GLN A 7 11.18 43.01 37.19
N VAL A 8 10.04 43.65 37.06
CA VAL A 8 9.29 43.74 35.79
C VAL A 8 9.22 45.26 35.41
N THR A 9 9.70 45.55 34.21
CA THR A 9 9.59 46.92 33.69
C THR A 9 8.38 47.03 32.80
N HIS A 10 7.39 47.81 33.19
CA HIS A 10 6.23 48.18 32.40
C HIS A 10 6.52 49.37 31.47
N THR A 11 6.26 49.20 30.15
CA THR A 11 6.21 50.32 29.20
C THR A 11 4.86 50.30 28.53
N GLY A 12 3.95 51.17 28.98
CA GLY A 12 2.60 51.32 28.44
C GLY A 12 2.48 52.40 27.36
N THR A 13 1.48 52.26 26.47
CA THR A 13 1.20 53.22 25.35
C THR A 13 0.54 54.53 25.73
N ALA A 14 0.12 54.69 26.98
CA ALA A 14 -0.45 55.96 27.47
C ALA A 14 0.59 56.84 28.15
N ARG A 15 1.15 57.78 27.39
CA ARG A 15 2.00 58.90 27.86
C ARG A 15 3.10 58.56 28.88
N TRP A 16 4.29 58.12 28.41
CA TRP A 16 5.59 58.36 29.07
C TRP A 16 5.64 58.12 30.59
N ARG A 17 5.32 56.92 31.08
CA ARG A 17 5.73 56.46 32.42
C ARG A 17 6.32 55.08 32.38
N ARG A 18 7.67 54.99 32.49
CA ARG A 18 8.31 53.74 32.97
C ARG A 18 7.91 53.56 34.45
N ARG A 19 7.11 52.55 34.72
CA ARG A 19 6.96 52.04 36.09
C ARG A 19 7.81 50.79 36.23
N THR A 20 8.91 50.85 37.00
CA THR A 20 9.53 49.67 37.57
C THR A 20 8.69 49.27 38.77
N GLY A 21 7.96 48.23 38.68
CA GLY A 21 7.24 47.61 39.79
C GLY A 21 8.04 46.38 40.25
N GLU A 22 8.23 46.20 41.55
CA GLU A 22 8.63 44.96 42.15
C GLU A 22 7.35 44.18 42.43
N TYR A 23 7.20 43.01 41.81
CA TYR A 23 6.09 42.06 42.00
C TYR A 23 6.58 40.89 42.78
N GLU A 24 5.69 40.28 43.58
CA GLU A 24 6.00 39.06 44.36
C GLU A 24 6.22 37.87 43.47
N SER A 25 5.59 37.86 42.26
CA SER A 25 5.68 36.76 41.29
C SER A 25 5.44 37.30 39.85
N LEU A 26 5.81 36.48 38.84
CA LEU A 26 5.52 36.79 37.44
C LEU A 26 4.01 36.68 37.13
N ALA A 27 3.32 35.75 37.80
CA ALA A 27 1.86 35.62 37.73
C ALA A 27 1.14 36.91 38.20
N SER A 28 1.59 37.48 39.35
CA SER A 28 1.00 38.75 39.87
C SER A 28 1.28 39.95 38.95
N ALA A 29 2.41 39.94 38.28
CA ALA A 29 2.72 40.98 37.27
C ALA A 29 1.79 40.88 36.03
N LEU A 30 1.50 39.64 35.55
CA LEU A 30 0.56 39.40 34.46
C LEU A 30 -0.91 39.74 34.84
N GLU A 31 -1.34 39.47 36.06
CA GLU A 31 -2.64 39.87 36.58
C GLU A 31 -2.82 41.37 36.66
N ALA A 32 -1.77 42.09 37.05
CA ALA A 32 -1.78 43.54 37.15
C ALA A 32 -1.64 44.31 35.83
N ALA A 33 -1.18 43.64 34.77
CA ALA A 33 -0.94 44.22 33.47
C ALA A 33 -2.26 44.58 32.76
N VAL A 34 -2.22 45.55 31.86
CA VAL A 34 -3.32 45.90 30.97
C VAL A 34 -2.93 45.67 29.51
N ASP A 35 -3.92 45.59 28.63
CA ASP A 35 -3.68 45.39 27.21
C ASP A 35 -2.72 46.46 26.65
N GLY A 36 -1.73 46.01 25.90
CA GLY A 36 -0.66 46.82 25.31
C GLY A 36 0.56 47.02 26.20
N ASP A 37 0.54 46.53 27.45
CA ASP A 37 1.72 46.61 28.31
C ASP A 37 2.87 45.70 27.84
N VAL A 38 4.10 46.19 28.02
CA VAL A 38 5.31 45.41 27.79
C VAL A 38 5.96 45.04 29.11
N LEU A 39 6.01 43.75 29.39
CA LEU A 39 6.64 43.16 30.58
C LEU A 39 8.04 42.67 30.22
N SER A 40 9.07 43.38 30.63
CA SER A 40 10.46 42.92 30.48
C SER A 40 10.88 42.18 31.76
N VAL A 41 11.14 40.87 31.61
CA VAL A 41 11.41 39.95 32.71
C VAL A 41 12.91 39.81 32.94
N ALA A 42 13.34 39.94 34.21
CA ALA A 42 14.75 39.78 34.56
C ALA A 42 15.20 38.30 34.41
N PRO A 43 16.48 38.04 34.11
CA PRO A 43 17.03 36.69 34.08
C PRO A 43 16.80 35.95 35.38
N GLY A 44 16.32 34.72 35.29
CA GLY A 44 16.02 33.88 36.45
C GLY A 44 15.15 32.67 36.11
N THR A 45 14.90 31.80 37.10
CA THR A 45 14.01 30.65 36.98
C THR A 45 12.73 30.93 37.75
N TYR A 46 11.60 30.94 37.05
CA TYR A 46 10.26 31.18 37.56
C TYR A 46 9.53 29.85 37.68
N ARG A 47 9.25 29.42 38.90
CA ARG A 47 8.59 28.13 39.19
C ARG A 47 7.07 28.32 39.34
N GLU A 48 6.47 28.91 38.34
CA GLU A 48 5.06 29.31 38.32
C GLU A 48 4.37 28.81 37.06
N ASN A 49 3.10 28.40 37.22
CA ASN A 49 2.23 28.13 36.09
C ASN A 49 1.64 29.46 35.63
N LEU A 50 2.04 29.94 34.45
CA LEU A 50 1.65 31.25 33.96
C LEU A 50 0.43 31.17 33.05
N VAL A 51 -0.51 32.10 33.24
CA VAL A 51 -1.70 32.24 32.39
C VAL A 51 -1.74 33.67 31.84
N VAL A 52 -1.62 33.80 30.53
CA VAL A 52 -1.67 35.11 29.84
C VAL A 52 -3.08 35.29 29.28
N THR A 53 -3.85 36.18 29.93
CA THR A 53 -5.26 36.43 29.59
C THR A 53 -5.48 37.78 28.90
N ARG A 54 -4.42 38.56 28.69
CA ARG A 54 -4.47 39.91 28.10
C ARG A 54 -3.46 40.04 26.96
N ALA A 55 -3.71 41.00 26.07
CA ALA A 55 -2.86 41.31 24.93
C ALA A 55 -1.62 42.09 25.39
N VAL A 56 -0.70 41.44 26.09
CA VAL A 56 0.57 42.00 26.57
C VAL A 56 1.77 41.46 25.79
N THR A 57 2.88 42.18 25.83
CA THR A 57 4.17 41.67 25.40
C THR A 57 4.98 41.18 26.60
N LEU A 58 5.28 39.87 26.67
CA LEU A 58 6.17 39.27 27.66
C LEU A 58 7.49 38.94 27.00
N ARG A 59 8.58 39.56 27.43
CA ARG A 59 9.91 39.31 26.84
C ARG A 59 11.01 39.19 27.89
N GLY A 60 12.02 38.40 27.55
CA GLY A 60 13.27 38.37 28.30
C GLY A 60 14.00 39.72 28.21
N ALA A 61 14.81 40.04 29.18
CA ALA A 61 15.63 41.28 29.14
C ALA A 61 16.60 41.26 27.92
N GLU A 62 16.83 42.41 27.30
CA GLU A 62 17.67 42.53 26.11
C GLU A 62 19.07 41.92 26.30
N GLY A 63 19.52 41.13 25.33
CA GLY A 63 20.81 40.44 25.34
C GLY A 63 20.86 39.10 26.12
N SER A 64 19.72 38.62 26.64
CA SER A 64 19.64 37.46 27.53
C SER A 64 18.80 36.30 26.98
N ARG A 65 18.94 35.95 25.70
CA ARG A 65 18.21 34.81 25.11
C ARG A 65 18.32 33.56 26.00
N GLY A 66 17.16 33.01 26.41
CA GLY A 66 17.10 31.78 27.23
C GLY A 66 17.48 31.97 28.70
N SER A 67 17.69 33.19 29.19
CA SER A 67 18.00 33.44 30.60
C SER A 67 16.77 33.55 31.51
N VAL A 68 15.58 33.76 30.91
CA VAL A 68 14.29 33.73 31.60
C VAL A 68 13.71 32.35 31.42
N ARG A 69 13.69 31.56 32.48
CA ARG A 69 13.23 30.16 32.50
C ARG A 69 11.91 30.06 33.26
N ILE A 70 10.86 29.59 32.59
CA ILE A 70 9.57 29.25 33.19
C ILE A 70 9.54 27.75 33.39
N ALA A 71 9.64 27.29 34.62
CA ALA A 71 9.83 25.90 34.98
C ALA A 71 9.03 25.50 36.23
N PRO A 72 7.70 25.39 36.15
CA PRO A 72 6.86 24.94 37.26
C PRO A 72 7.18 23.47 37.58
N PRO A 73 6.93 23.02 38.81
CA PRO A 73 7.16 21.64 39.18
C PRO A 73 6.21 20.63 38.52
N ASP A 74 5.00 21.05 38.22
CA ASP A 74 3.93 20.25 37.60
C ASP A 74 2.95 21.12 36.77
N GLY A 75 2.06 20.47 36.01
CA GLY A 75 1.05 21.11 35.19
C GLY A 75 1.60 21.85 33.97
N ILE A 76 0.75 22.72 33.39
CA ILE A 76 1.09 23.50 32.20
C ILE A 76 1.96 24.68 32.59
N ALA A 77 3.15 24.80 32.02
CA ALA A 77 4.06 25.88 32.36
C ALA A 77 3.55 27.25 31.86
N LEU A 78 2.95 27.30 30.68
CA LEU A 78 2.49 28.54 30.08
C LEU A 78 1.21 28.35 29.27
N THR A 79 0.12 29.02 29.68
CA THR A 79 -1.18 29.02 28.99
C THR A 79 -1.43 30.42 28.41
N VAL A 80 -1.77 30.48 27.11
CA VAL A 80 -2.07 31.73 26.41
C VAL A 80 -3.51 31.76 25.95
N ARG A 81 -4.28 32.73 26.45
CA ARG A 81 -5.71 32.92 26.16
C ARG A 81 -6.01 34.29 25.54
N ALA A 82 -5.02 34.95 24.99
CA ALA A 82 -5.15 36.25 24.38
C ALA A 82 -4.16 36.45 23.24
N SER A 83 -4.36 37.46 22.40
CA SER A 83 -3.42 37.86 21.34
C SER A 83 -2.19 38.59 21.94
N ALA A 84 -1.42 37.90 22.75
CA ALA A 84 -0.22 38.38 23.39
C ALA A 84 1.03 38.15 22.54
N ALA A 85 2.12 38.85 22.82
CA ALA A 85 3.44 38.61 22.22
C ALA A 85 4.38 38.00 23.29
N LEU A 86 4.95 36.84 23.01
CA LEU A 86 5.91 36.15 23.89
C LEU A 86 7.26 36.07 23.16
N GLN A 87 8.33 36.59 23.80
CA GLN A 87 9.61 36.74 23.12
C GLN A 87 10.78 36.24 23.99
N ASP A 88 11.68 35.47 23.37
CA ASP A 88 12.96 35.08 23.95
C ASP A 88 12.88 34.41 25.34
N LEU A 89 11.87 33.58 25.58
CA LEU A 89 11.64 32.84 26.80
C LEU A 89 12.08 31.38 26.68
N HIS A 90 12.50 30.78 27.80
CA HIS A 90 12.76 29.37 27.92
C HIS A 90 11.64 28.72 28.77
N VAL A 91 10.89 27.76 28.19
CA VAL A 91 9.80 27.05 28.85
C VAL A 91 10.22 25.62 29.12
N GLU A 92 10.12 25.20 30.36
CA GLU A 92 10.41 23.83 30.81
C GLU A 92 9.14 23.19 31.37
N GLY A 93 8.66 22.11 30.75
CA GLY A 93 7.55 21.32 31.25
C GLY A 93 8.10 20.06 31.96
N HIS A 94 7.57 19.76 33.14
CA HIS A 94 7.96 18.63 33.97
C HIS A 94 6.84 17.60 34.14
N ASP A 95 5.59 17.97 33.81
CA ASP A 95 4.44 17.09 33.90
C ASP A 95 4.30 16.23 32.61
N ALA A 96 4.42 14.92 32.75
CA ALA A 96 4.32 13.99 31.63
C ALA A 96 2.88 13.90 31.05
N ALA A 97 1.86 14.29 31.80
CA ALA A 97 0.45 14.21 31.38
C ALA A 97 -0.08 15.52 30.75
N ALA A 98 0.57 16.66 31.01
CA ALA A 98 0.15 17.97 30.56
C ALA A 98 1.06 18.50 29.41
N PRO A 99 0.56 19.39 28.54
CA PRO A 99 1.40 20.13 27.61
C PRO A 99 2.33 21.12 28.35
N ALA A 100 3.51 21.42 27.79
CA ALA A 100 4.39 22.44 28.36
C ALA A 100 3.86 23.86 28.10
N LEU A 101 3.42 24.16 26.85
CA LEU A 101 2.84 25.42 26.44
C LEU A 101 1.51 25.15 25.72
N VAL A 102 0.45 25.88 26.09
CA VAL A 102 -0.87 25.78 25.45
C VAL A 102 -1.31 27.14 24.94
N VAL A 103 -1.79 27.19 23.70
CA VAL A 103 -2.52 28.32 23.12
C VAL A 103 -3.98 27.91 22.98
N GLU A 104 -4.85 28.54 23.81
CA GLU A 104 -6.27 28.16 23.87
C GLU A 104 -7.18 29.16 23.15
N ASP A 105 -6.76 30.42 22.98
CA ASP A 105 -7.56 31.44 22.34
C ASP A 105 -6.69 32.55 21.72
N GLY A 106 -7.24 33.27 20.75
CA GLY A 106 -6.62 34.43 20.13
C GLY A 106 -5.61 34.08 19.04
N ALA A 107 -4.83 35.10 18.68
CA ALA A 107 -3.76 35.00 17.69
C ALA A 107 -2.44 35.56 18.28
N PRO A 108 -1.85 34.87 19.26
CA PRO A 108 -0.60 35.35 19.89
C PRO A 108 0.59 35.21 18.93
N GLU A 109 1.61 36.08 19.17
CA GLU A 109 2.91 35.97 18.52
C GLU A 109 3.92 35.32 19.48
N LEU A 110 4.48 34.18 19.09
CA LEU A 110 5.50 33.46 19.83
C LEU A 110 6.81 33.56 19.04
N SER A 111 7.83 34.19 19.57
CA SER A 111 9.09 34.37 18.86
C SER A 111 10.33 34.05 19.70
N GLY A 112 11.28 33.30 19.13
CA GLY A 112 12.54 32.95 19.79
C GLY A 112 12.37 32.14 21.07
N LEU A 113 11.27 31.41 21.23
CA LEU A 113 11.03 30.53 22.40
C LEU A 113 11.86 29.26 22.28
N ARG A 114 12.39 28.83 23.42
CA ARG A 114 12.99 27.51 23.57
C ARG A 114 12.14 26.68 24.54
N ILE A 115 11.53 25.63 24.05
CA ILE A 115 10.73 24.70 24.85
C ILE A 115 11.54 23.41 24.99
N VAL A 116 11.89 23.06 26.25
CA VAL A 116 12.59 21.80 26.57
C VAL A 116 11.74 21.03 27.56
N THR A 117 11.29 19.84 27.20
CA THR A 117 10.30 19.17 28.02
C THR A 117 10.30 17.65 27.85
N ARG A 118 9.62 16.96 28.77
CA ARG A 118 9.22 15.55 28.66
C ARG A 118 7.72 15.37 28.80
N SER A 119 6.99 16.41 28.50
CA SER A 119 5.53 16.50 28.60
C SER A 119 4.82 15.73 27.49
N ALA A 120 3.52 15.53 27.62
CA ALA A 120 2.68 14.93 26.59
C ALA A 120 2.81 15.69 25.24
N VAL A 121 2.89 17.02 25.29
CA VAL A 121 3.03 17.91 24.12
C VAL A 121 3.97 19.06 24.49
N GLY A 122 4.86 19.46 23.58
CA GLY A 122 5.69 20.65 23.74
C GLY A 122 4.88 21.94 23.60
N ILE A 123 4.29 22.17 22.40
CA ILE A 123 3.36 23.28 22.13
C ILE A 123 2.01 22.68 21.68
N GLU A 124 0.94 22.95 22.40
CA GLU A 124 -0.41 22.60 22.00
C GLU A 124 -1.20 23.84 21.57
N VAL A 125 -1.82 23.78 20.39
CA VAL A 125 -2.67 24.84 19.84
C VAL A 125 -4.07 24.30 19.66
N ARG A 126 -5.04 24.86 20.40
CA ARG A 126 -6.42 24.39 20.45
C ARG A 126 -7.45 25.52 20.56
N GLY A 127 -8.74 25.17 20.62
CA GLY A 127 -9.84 26.15 20.81
C GLY A 127 -10.03 27.10 19.63
N GLY A 128 -9.66 26.70 18.41
CA GLY A 128 -9.77 27.54 17.22
C GLY A 128 -8.73 28.66 17.12
N SER A 129 -7.72 28.67 18.00
CA SER A 129 -6.67 29.70 18.04
C SER A 129 -5.77 29.69 16.79
N ARG A 130 -5.15 30.84 16.50
CA ARG A 130 -4.30 31.04 15.29
C ARG A 130 -3.01 31.80 15.61
N PRO A 131 -2.09 31.18 16.36
CA PRO A 131 -0.82 31.80 16.68
C PRO A 131 0.07 32.04 15.46
N THR A 132 0.98 32.99 15.58
CA THR A 132 2.16 33.10 14.73
C THR A 132 3.38 32.70 15.56
N VAL A 133 4.02 31.59 15.19
CA VAL A 133 5.14 31.02 15.92
C VAL A 133 6.39 31.12 15.04
N ARG A 134 7.38 31.87 15.49
CA ARG A 134 8.60 32.18 14.71
C ARG A 134 9.86 31.84 15.45
N GLN A 135 10.79 31.17 14.77
CA GLN A 135 12.14 30.90 15.28
C GLN A 135 12.13 30.25 16.68
N CYS A 136 11.13 29.38 16.91
CA CYS A 136 11.01 28.62 18.15
C CYS A 136 11.64 27.24 18.01
N THR A 137 12.27 26.79 19.08
CA THR A 137 12.84 25.42 19.18
C THR A 137 12.04 24.61 20.19
N VAL A 138 11.58 23.42 19.79
CA VAL A 138 10.84 22.50 20.65
C VAL A 138 11.59 21.18 20.75
N ASP A 139 12.08 20.87 21.93
CA ASP A 139 12.74 19.61 22.30
C ASP A 139 11.84 18.87 23.29
N ASN A 140 11.13 17.82 22.85
CA ASN A 140 10.21 17.07 23.69
C ASN A 140 10.44 15.56 23.64
N ALA A 141 11.33 15.06 24.43
CA ALA A 141 11.62 13.63 24.51
C ALA A 141 10.46 12.77 25.10
N GLY A 142 9.42 13.38 25.67
CA GLY A 142 8.29 12.67 26.30
C GLY A 142 7.10 12.42 25.40
N GLY A 143 6.86 13.28 24.40
CA GLY A 143 5.62 13.26 23.64
C GLY A 143 5.71 13.93 22.27
N VAL A 144 4.61 14.51 21.83
CA VAL A 144 4.53 15.26 20.57
C VAL A 144 5.26 16.59 20.68
N GLY A 145 6.02 16.98 19.65
CA GLY A 145 6.67 18.28 19.65
C GLY A 145 5.67 19.44 19.59
N ILE A 146 4.91 19.54 18.51
CA ILE A 146 3.85 20.54 18.32
C ILE A 146 2.55 19.80 17.96
N SER A 147 1.45 20.10 18.64
CA SER A 147 0.11 19.58 18.34
C SER A 147 -0.85 20.72 18.00
N VAL A 148 -1.54 20.62 16.86
CA VAL A 148 -2.57 21.59 16.44
C VAL A 148 -3.88 20.84 16.25
N LEU A 149 -4.93 21.25 16.97
CA LEU A 149 -6.18 20.52 17.06
C LEU A 149 -7.41 21.44 17.17
N GLU A 150 -8.61 20.86 17.14
CA GLU A 150 -9.88 21.55 17.36
C GLU A 150 -10.14 22.74 16.41
N GLY A 151 -9.93 22.55 15.11
CA GLY A 151 -10.13 23.59 14.10
C GLY A 151 -9.15 24.75 14.20
N SER A 152 -8.13 24.63 15.02
CA SER A 152 -7.07 25.64 15.16
C SER A 152 -6.18 25.69 13.93
N GLY A 153 -5.40 26.76 13.82
CA GLY A 153 -4.45 26.91 12.72
C GLY A 153 -3.22 27.70 13.16
N GLY A 154 -2.81 28.66 12.34
CA GLY A 154 -1.69 29.53 12.62
C GLY A 154 -0.51 29.31 11.68
N LEU A 155 0.47 30.21 11.79
CA LEU A 155 1.69 30.20 11.01
C LEU A 155 2.87 29.79 11.91
N PHE A 156 3.58 28.75 11.49
CA PHE A 156 4.85 28.33 12.09
C PHE A 156 5.99 28.61 11.09
N GLU A 157 6.85 29.53 11.43
CA GLU A 157 7.90 30.00 10.54
C GLU A 157 9.28 29.82 11.17
N GLU A 158 10.18 29.17 10.42
CA GLU A 158 11.57 28.91 10.85
C GLU A 158 11.66 28.21 12.22
N CYS A 159 10.67 27.37 12.54
CA CYS A 159 10.65 26.59 13.78
C CYS A 159 11.42 25.27 13.64
N GLU A 160 12.00 24.83 14.74
CA GLU A 160 12.74 23.58 14.80
C GLU A 160 12.13 22.66 15.88
N VAL A 161 11.75 21.44 15.48
CA VAL A 161 11.27 20.41 16.39
C VAL A 161 12.31 19.31 16.45
N VAL A 162 12.84 19.06 17.64
CA VAL A 162 13.95 18.16 17.88
C VAL A 162 13.54 17.06 18.86
N ALA A 163 13.95 15.83 18.61
CA ALA A 163 13.87 14.70 19.55
C ALA A 163 12.48 14.46 20.16
N ALA A 164 11.42 14.65 19.38
CA ALA A 164 10.07 14.34 19.87
C ALA A 164 9.93 12.85 20.18
N GLY A 165 9.41 12.53 21.37
CA GLY A 165 9.20 11.14 21.82
C GLY A 165 8.09 10.41 21.04
N ARG A 166 7.26 11.16 20.30
CA ARG A 166 6.22 10.70 19.36
C ARG A 166 6.38 11.43 18.04
N SER A 167 5.30 11.92 17.45
CA SER A 167 5.38 12.71 16.21
C SER A 167 6.01 14.09 16.46
N GLY A 168 6.77 14.56 15.46
CA GLY A 168 7.35 15.92 15.54
C GLY A 168 6.26 16.98 15.56
N ILE A 169 5.44 17.04 14.51
CA ILE A 169 4.25 17.92 14.43
C ILE A 169 3.03 17.06 14.13
N ALA A 170 1.99 17.17 14.97
CA ALA A 170 0.71 16.48 14.81
C ALA A 170 -0.41 17.48 14.51
N VAL A 171 -1.22 17.17 13.48
CA VAL A 171 -2.37 17.99 13.05
C VAL A 171 -3.60 17.09 13.01
N HIS A 172 -4.62 17.40 13.81
CA HIS A 172 -5.84 16.61 13.89
C HIS A 172 -7.06 17.43 14.34
N GLY A 173 -8.26 16.79 14.32
CA GLY A 173 -9.49 17.46 14.79
C GLY A 173 -9.91 18.67 13.95
N GLY A 174 -9.71 18.62 12.61
CA GLY A 174 -10.07 19.68 11.70
C GLY A 174 -9.14 20.89 11.72
N ALA A 175 -7.93 20.76 12.26
CA ALA A 175 -6.94 21.83 12.31
C ALA A 175 -6.29 22.09 10.95
N HIS A 176 -5.81 23.33 10.73
CA HIS A 176 -5.26 23.77 9.45
C HIS A 176 -4.08 24.77 9.61
N PRO A 177 -2.94 24.34 10.18
CA PRO A 177 -1.76 25.17 10.28
C PRO A 177 -1.04 25.32 8.93
N ARG A 178 -0.21 26.37 8.86
CA ARG A 178 0.76 26.61 7.80
C ARG A 178 2.18 26.56 8.37
N LEU A 179 3.05 25.77 7.74
CA LEU A 179 4.47 25.67 8.10
C LEU A 179 5.33 26.32 7.02
N GLU A 180 6.26 27.17 7.40
CA GLU A 180 7.21 27.78 6.48
C GLU A 180 8.64 27.62 6.99
N ARG A 181 9.50 27.01 6.18
CA ARG A 181 10.93 26.79 6.48
C ARG A 181 11.18 26.13 7.86
N CYS A 182 10.26 25.26 8.29
CA CYS A 182 10.41 24.52 9.54
C CYS A 182 11.28 23.27 9.35
N ARG A 183 11.99 22.88 10.41
CA ARG A 183 12.78 21.65 10.46
C ARG A 183 12.22 20.72 11.54
N VAL A 184 12.04 19.45 11.17
CA VAL A 184 11.58 18.41 12.09
C VAL A 184 12.53 17.23 12.01
N HIS A 185 13.17 16.88 13.13
CA HIS A 185 14.13 15.79 13.12
C HIS A 185 14.25 15.04 14.46
N HIS A 186 14.81 13.82 14.39
CA HIS A 186 15.02 12.92 15.55
C HIS A 186 13.69 12.56 16.28
N ALA A 187 12.54 12.65 15.63
CA ALA A 187 11.30 12.20 16.22
C ALA A 187 11.24 10.65 16.27
N SER A 188 10.67 10.12 17.35
CA SER A 188 10.49 8.67 17.51
C SER A 188 9.29 8.10 16.75
N GLY A 189 8.38 8.95 16.31
CA GLY A 189 7.27 8.66 15.41
C GLY A 189 7.45 9.33 14.06
N ALA A 190 6.34 9.67 13.40
CA ALA A 190 6.36 10.43 12.15
C ALA A 190 6.89 11.84 12.35
N GLY A 191 7.57 12.39 11.34
CA GLY A 191 7.98 13.78 11.38
C GLY A 191 6.78 14.72 11.38
N LEU A 192 5.95 14.62 10.35
CA LEU A 192 4.65 15.30 10.26
C LEU A 192 3.54 14.24 10.27
N SER A 193 2.54 14.39 11.11
CA SER A 193 1.39 13.48 11.22
C SER A 193 0.09 14.25 11.07
N LEU A 194 -0.68 13.95 10.01
CA LEU A 194 -1.98 14.56 9.71
C LEU A 194 -3.05 13.50 9.79
N THR A 195 -4.05 13.72 10.63
CA THR A 195 -5.13 12.73 10.80
C THR A 195 -6.48 13.39 11.04
N GLY A 196 -7.52 12.73 10.55
CA GLY A 196 -8.90 13.12 10.80
C GLY A 196 -9.48 14.04 9.74
N GLU A 197 -10.78 13.86 9.48
CA GLU A 197 -11.55 14.61 8.50
C GLU A 197 -11.50 16.11 8.79
N GLY A 198 -11.31 16.92 7.74
CA GLY A 198 -11.19 18.37 7.83
C GLY A 198 -9.82 18.88 8.29
N SER A 199 -8.93 18.01 8.75
CA SER A 199 -7.55 18.38 9.06
C SER A 199 -6.76 18.62 7.78
N SER A 200 -6.01 19.72 7.73
CA SER A 200 -5.16 20.04 6.58
C SER A 200 -3.85 20.68 6.99
N LEU A 201 -2.84 20.56 6.14
CA LEU A 201 -1.53 21.17 6.34
C LEU A 201 -1.04 21.80 5.03
N ASP A 202 -0.53 23.03 5.11
CA ASP A 202 0.22 23.67 4.03
C ASP A 202 1.66 23.88 4.51
N ALA A 203 2.62 23.15 3.93
CA ALA A 203 4.03 23.22 4.29
C ALA A 203 4.87 23.70 3.12
N VAL A 204 5.71 24.71 3.34
CA VAL A 204 6.55 25.35 2.31
C VAL A 204 7.99 25.43 2.77
N GLY A 205 8.92 24.88 1.98
CA GLY A 205 10.35 24.94 2.27
C GLY A 205 10.77 24.21 3.54
N CYS A 206 9.98 23.22 3.98
CA CYS A 206 10.22 22.47 5.22
C CYS A 206 11.14 21.27 4.99
N GLU A 207 11.84 20.89 6.04
CA GLU A 207 12.75 19.74 6.03
C GLU A 207 12.40 18.76 7.15
N VAL A 208 12.21 17.48 6.78
CA VAL A 208 11.92 16.38 7.73
C VAL A 208 12.98 15.32 7.56
N TYR A 209 13.71 15.02 8.63
CA TYR A 209 14.82 14.07 8.53
C TYR A 209 15.15 13.35 9.85
N GLU A 210 15.81 12.20 9.72
CA GLU A 210 16.27 11.39 10.88
C GLU A 210 15.13 11.08 11.87
N VAL A 211 13.97 10.72 11.35
CA VAL A 211 12.82 10.28 12.14
C VAL A 211 12.69 8.75 12.09
N ARG A 212 12.18 8.15 13.17
CA ARG A 212 12.04 6.68 13.26
C ARG A 212 10.80 6.13 12.58
N GLY A 213 9.78 6.94 12.41
CA GLY A 213 8.58 6.61 11.63
C GLY A 213 8.68 7.10 10.19
N ALA A 214 7.55 7.25 9.55
CA ALA A 214 7.45 7.91 8.25
C ALA A 214 7.86 9.39 8.36
N GLY A 215 8.44 9.93 7.30
CA GLY A 215 8.73 11.37 7.25
C GLY A 215 7.45 12.18 7.36
N VAL A 216 6.47 11.88 6.50
CA VAL A 216 5.14 12.50 6.50
C VAL A 216 4.07 11.40 6.49
N GLN A 217 3.13 11.47 7.41
CA GLN A 217 1.99 10.56 7.49
C GLN A 217 0.69 11.34 7.32
N VAL A 218 -0.15 10.92 6.38
CA VAL A 218 -1.48 11.51 6.14
C VAL A 218 -2.51 10.40 6.18
N ALA A 219 -3.52 10.51 7.04
CA ALA A 219 -4.50 9.44 7.21
C ALA A 219 -5.90 9.96 7.58
N SER A 220 -6.90 9.08 7.48
CA SER A 220 -8.25 9.33 7.99
C SER A 220 -8.90 10.59 7.39
N ARG A 221 -8.89 10.72 6.06
CA ARG A 221 -9.46 11.85 5.29
C ARG A 221 -8.79 13.21 5.53
N ALA A 222 -7.59 13.21 6.05
CA ALA A 222 -6.81 14.44 6.14
C ALA A 222 -6.23 14.83 4.77
N ALA A 223 -5.95 16.12 4.58
CA ALA A 223 -5.38 16.65 3.35
C ALA A 223 -4.09 17.42 3.62
N GLY A 224 -3.12 17.34 2.70
CA GLY A 224 -1.85 18.05 2.83
C GLY A 224 -1.40 18.65 1.50
N ARG A 225 -0.61 19.71 1.60
CA ARG A 225 0.18 20.24 0.50
C ARG A 225 1.58 20.51 1.00
N LEU A 226 2.57 19.95 0.32
CA LEU A 226 3.98 20.23 0.55
C LEU A 226 4.55 20.87 -0.70
N THR A 227 5.25 21.98 -0.55
CA THR A 227 5.90 22.72 -1.65
C THR A 227 7.34 22.98 -1.28
N ASP A 228 8.28 22.67 -2.15
CA ASP A 228 9.73 22.84 -1.93
C ASP A 228 10.21 22.20 -0.62
N CYS A 229 9.62 21.03 -0.26
CA CYS A 229 9.95 20.34 0.98
C CYS A 229 10.92 19.18 0.72
N ARG A 230 11.72 18.85 1.73
CA ARG A 230 12.65 17.71 1.72
C ARG A 230 12.30 16.72 2.82
N VAL A 231 12.24 15.43 2.43
CA VAL A 231 12.04 14.33 3.36
C VAL A 231 13.15 13.32 3.16
N HIS A 232 13.95 13.07 4.19
CA HIS A 232 15.09 12.18 4.02
C HIS A 232 15.58 11.52 5.32
N ARG A 233 16.33 10.42 5.18
CA ARG A 233 16.92 9.66 6.30
C ARG A 233 15.87 9.29 7.36
N THR A 234 14.71 8.86 6.92
CA THR A 234 13.69 8.26 7.79
C THR A 234 14.09 6.80 8.12
N SER A 235 13.50 6.20 9.14
CA SER A 235 13.64 4.75 9.36
C SER A 235 12.47 3.95 8.80
N GLY A 236 11.37 4.60 8.46
CA GLY A 236 10.23 4.07 7.71
C GLY A 236 10.14 4.70 6.32
N ASP A 237 8.94 4.69 5.74
CA ASP A 237 8.67 5.31 4.45
C ASP A 237 8.95 6.83 4.46
N GLY A 238 9.24 7.38 3.30
CA GLY A 238 9.35 8.83 3.18
C GLY A 238 8.00 9.51 3.46
N VAL A 239 6.96 9.06 2.77
CA VAL A 239 5.58 9.55 2.91
C VAL A 239 4.61 8.39 2.91
N THR A 240 3.62 8.40 3.82
CA THR A 240 2.54 7.42 3.87
C THR A 240 1.17 8.08 3.75
N LEU A 241 0.30 7.52 2.91
CA LEU A 241 -1.10 7.93 2.78
C LEU A 241 -2.02 6.73 3.04
N ASP A 242 -3.01 6.91 3.92
CA ASP A 242 -3.96 5.86 4.26
C ASP A 242 -5.38 6.43 4.50
N THR A 243 -6.39 5.61 4.24
CA THR A 243 -7.80 5.90 4.56
C THR A 243 -8.31 7.24 4.03
N ASP A 244 -8.55 7.28 2.71
CA ASP A 244 -9.08 8.45 1.99
C ASP A 244 -8.22 9.73 2.13
N ALA A 245 -6.94 9.60 2.40
CA ALA A 245 -6.01 10.74 2.53
C ALA A 245 -5.73 11.41 1.19
N VAL A 246 -5.48 12.71 1.21
CA VAL A 246 -5.15 13.47 0.00
C VAL A 246 -3.87 14.27 0.22
N LEU A 247 -2.89 14.11 -0.66
CA LEU A 247 -1.64 14.87 -0.57
C LEU A 247 -1.23 15.43 -1.94
N SER A 248 -0.73 16.65 -1.93
CA SER A 248 -0.09 17.28 -3.08
C SER A 248 1.37 17.57 -2.77
N LEU A 249 2.28 17.06 -3.61
CA LEU A 249 3.72 17.32 -3.56
C LEU A 249 4.13 18.15 -4.78
N VAL A 250 4.71 19.31 -4.54
CA VAL A 250 5.18 20.20 -5.61
C VAL A 250 6.62 20.61 -5.33
N ASP A 251 7.51 20.37 -6.29
CA ASP A 251 8.95 20.68 -6.16
C ASP A 251 9.60 20.03 -4.92
N CYS A 252 9.13 18.85 -4.51
CA CYS A 252 9.62 18.14 -3.32
C CYS A 252 10.72 17.11 -3.66
N ASP A 253 11.61 16.86 -2.69
CA ASP A 253 12.69 15.87 -2.80
C ASP A 253 12.59 14.86 -1.64
N ILE A 254 12.27 13.60 -1.97
CA ILE A 254 12.19 12.49 -1.02
C ILE A 254 13.37 11.57 -1.29
N HIS A 255 14.26 11.40 -0.29
CA HIS A 255 15.49 10.65 -0.57
C HIS A 255 16.12 10.01 0.67
N ASP A 256 16.97 9.02 0.42
CA ASP A 256 17.67 8.27 1.47
C ASP A 256 16.73 7.65 2.51
N VAL A 257 15.67 6.99 1.99
CA VAL A 257 14.68 6.27 2.80
C VAL A 257 14.92 4.76 2.65
N PRO A 258 14.93 3.97 3.75
CA PRO A 258 15.22 2.53 3.69
C PRO A 258 14.03 1.69 3.22
N GLU A 259 12.81 2.21 3.32
CA GLU A 259 11.56 1.61 2.89
C GLU A 259 11.09 2.26 1.58
N ASN A 260 9.78 2.46 1.42
CA ASN A 260 9.24 3.11 0.22
C ASN A 260 9.47 4.63 0.24
N GLY A 261 9.71 5.21 -0.91
CA GLY A 261 9.70 6.67 -1.05
C GLY A 261 8.33 7.23 -0.67
N VAL A 262 7.27 6.68 -1.28
CA VAL A 262 5.88 6.97 -0.95
C VAL A 262 5.05 5.67 -0.97
N ASP A 263 4.27 5.42 0.08
CA ASP A 263 3.32 4.29 0.18
C ASP A 263 1.89 4.81 0.29
N LEU A 264 1.00 4.33 -0.59
CA LEU A 264 -0.41 4.75 -0.65
C LEU A 264 -1.34 3.55 -0.55
N ARG A 265 -2.40 3.69 0.26
CA ARG A 265 -3.43 2.67 0.46
C ARG A 265 -4.83 3.28 0.65
N SER A 266 -5.84 2.41 0.64
CA SER A 266 -7.18 2.69 1.16
C SER A 266 -7.85 3.93 0.53
N ARG A 267 -7.89 4.01 -0.79
CA ARG A 267 -8.50 5.09 -1.61
C ARG A 267 -7.84 6.46 -1.44
N SER A 268 -6.59 6.48 -1.05
CA SER A 268 -5.84 7.73 -0.93
C SER A 268 -5.45 8.28 -2.30
N VAL A 269 -5.27 9.59 -2.37
CA VAL A 269 -4.94 10.30 -3.61
C VAL A 269 -3.66 11.11 -3.44
N LEU A 270 -2.70 10.89 -4.31
CA LEU A 270 -1.47 11.66 -4.40
C LEU A 270 -1.39 12.40 -5.73
N SER A 271 -1.10 13.69 -5.67
CA SER A 271 -0.70 14.48 -6.83
C SER A 271 0.76 14.93 -6.66
N MET A 272 1.61 14.60 -7.62
CA MET A 272 3.02 14.98 -7.61
C MET A 272 3.36 15.80 -8.84
N THR A 273 4.08 16.89 -8.68
CA THR A 273 4.55 17.72 -9.80
C THR A 273 5.99 18.17 -9.56
N ARG A 274 6.87 17.99 -10.54
CA ARG A 274 8.31 18.37 -10.50
C ARG A 274 9.02 17.90 -9.22
N SER A 275 8.63 16.74 -8.73
CA SER A 275 9.16 16.17 -7.48
C SER A 275 10.07 14.98 -7.79
N SER A 276 11.02 14.72 -6.90
CA SER A 276 11.99 13.64 -7.04
C SER A 276 11.86 12.63 -5.90
N ILE A 277 11.93 11.34 -6.24
CA ILE A 277 12.06 10.24 -5.28
C ILE A 277 13.33 9.47 -5.64
N ARG A 278 14.28 9.42 -4.72
CA ARG A 278 15.58 8.81 -5.03
C ARG A 278 16.24 8.15 -3.82
N ARG A 279 17.10 7.18 -4.09
CA ARG A 279 17.82 6.40 -3.07
C ARG A 279 16.90 5.80 -2.01
N PHE A 280 15.86 5.14 -2.48
CA PHE A 280 14.90 4.37 -1.68
C PHE A 280 15.32 2.90 -1.60
N GLY A 281 14.97 2.23 -0.49
CA GLY A 281 15.36 0.83 -0.25
C GLY A 281 14.37 -0.19 -0.79
N ARG A 282 13.09 0.16 -0.94
CA ARG A 282 12.03 -0.68 -1.54
C ARG A 282 11.50 -0.04 -2.82
N ASN A 283 10.27 0.41 -2.84
CA ASN A 283 9.68 1.07 -4.00
C ASN A 283 9.82 2.59 -3.92
N GLY A 284 10.00 3.25 -5.05
CA GLY A 284 9.86 4.70 -5.12
C GLY A 284 8.40 5.10 -4.84
N LEU A 285 7.47 4.47 -5.57
CA LEU A 285 6.02 4.56 -5.34
C LEU A 285 5.46 3.15 -5.12
N SER A 286 4.72 2.95 -4.04
CA SER A 286 4.01 1.73 -3.68
C SER A 286 2.52 2.07 -3.57
N VAL A 287 1.66 1.53 -4.46
CA VAL A 287 0.27 1.95 -4.61
C VAL A 287 -0.65 0.74 -4.57
N TRP A 288 -1.53 0.69 -3.56
CA TRP A 288 -2.38 -0.45 -3.24
C TRP A 288 -3.84 -0.05 -3.11
N ASP A 289 -4.73 -1.02 -3.26
CA ASP A 289 -6.16 -0.96 -3.04
C ASP A 289 -6.99 -0.23 -4.11
N PRO A 290 -8.20 -0.71 -4.37
CA PRO A 290 -9.11 -0.11 -5.33
C PRO A 290 -9.47 1.33 -4.94
N GLY A 291 -9.39 2.23 -5.92
CA GLY A 291 -9.68 3.65 -5.74
C GLY A 291 -8.49 4.48 -5.22
N THR A 292 -7.36 3.85 -4.89
CA THR A 292 -6.10 4.56 -4.63
C THR A 292 -5.51 5.06 -5.94
N ARG A 293 -5.09 6.31 -5.95
CA ARG A 293 -4.65 6.98 -7.18
C ARG A 293 -3.41 7.84 -6.99
N VAL A 294 -2.51 7.78 -7.98
CA VAL A 294 -1.37 8.70 -8.11
C VAL A 294 -1.42 9.39 -9.47
N ASP A 295 -1.31 10.71 -9.46
CA ASP A 295 -1.10 11.54 -10.64
C ASP A 295 0.26 12.25 -10.52
N ALA A 296 1.26 11.82 -11.31
CA ALA A 296 2.60 12.37 -11.30
C ALA A 296 2.93 13.02 -12.64
N ASP A 297 3.39 14.29 -12.62
CA ASP A 297 3.78 15.03 -13.81
C ASP A 297 5.16 15.66 -13.63
N LEU A 298 6.03 15.53 -14.65
CA LEU A 298 7.40 16.03 -14.62
C LEU A 298 8.24 15.54 -13.42
N CYS A 299 7.95 14.35 -12.91
CA CYS A 299 8.60 13.75 -11.74
C CYS A 299 9.77 12.85 -12.14
N GLU A 300 10.68 12.62 -11.18
CA GLU A 300 11.85 11.76 -11.37
C GLU A 300 11.92 10.71 -10.25
N ILE A 301 12.03 9.42 -10.62
CA ILE A 301 12.16 8.30 -9.68
C ILE A 301 13.42 7.53 -10.06
N HIS A 302 14.42 7.51 -9.17
CA HIS A 302 15.73 6.99 -9.55
C HIS A 302 16.63 6.55 -8.39
N GLU A 303 17.73 5.91 -8.73
CA GLU A 303 18.77 5.48 -7.77
C GLU A 303 18.21 4.53 -6.69
N SER A 304 17.45 3.48 -7.09
CA SER A 304 17.02 2.45 -6.14
C SER A 304 18.22 1.80 -5.47
N LYS A 305 18.16 1.62 -4.14
CA LYS A 305 19.15 0.86 -3.36
C LYS A 305 18.79 -0.61 -3.21
N GLY A 306 17.54 -0.97 -3.41
CA GLY A 306 17.03 -2.34 -3.32
C GLY A 306 16.81 -2.99 -4.68
N ASP A 307 16.27 -4.19 -4.66
CA ASP A 307 15.93 -4.96 -5.87
C ASP A 307 14.41 -4.94 -6.18
N TYR A 308 13.70 -3.94 -5.66
CA TYR A 308 12.27 -3.73 -5.90
C TYR A 308 12.01 -2.82 -7.09
N PRO A 309 10.86 -2.95 -7.76
CA PRO A 309 10.45 -2.02 -8.80
C PRO A 309 10.35 -0.58 -8.29
N ALA A 310 10.70 0.37 -9.14
CA ALA A 310 10.57 1.78 -8.78
C ALA A 310 9.11 2.18 -8.51
N VAL A 311 8.17 1.63 -9.30
CA VAL A 311 6.73 1.84 -9.12
C VAL A 311 6.03 0.49 -9.05
N TRP A 312 5.36 0.24 -7.94
CA TRP A 312 4.53 -0.94 -7.69
C TRP A 312 3.06 -0.55 -7.64
N ILE A 313 2.22 -1.24 -8.42
CA ILE A 313 0.78 -0.97 -8.54
C ILE A 313 0.03 -2.29 -8.43
N SER A 314 -0.82 -2.47 -7.42
CA SER A 314 -1.58 -3.71 -7.24
C SER A 314 -2.95 -3.47 -6.61
N ASP A 315 -3.73 -4.55 -6.50
CA ASP A 315 -5.05 -4.56 -5.85
C ASP A 315 -6.05 -3.53 -6.41
N GLY A 316 -6.00 -3.25 -7.71
CA GLY A 316 -6.93 -2.34 -8.37
C GLY A 316 -6.61 -0.86 -8.23
N ALA A 317 -5.39 -0.51 -7.85
CA ALA A 317 -4.89 0.86 -7.80
C ALA A 317 -4.61 1.44 -9.20
N THR A 318 -4.54 2.76 -9.31
CA THR A 318 -4.28 3.46 -10.58
C THR A 318 -3.15 4.49 -10.45
N VAL A 319 -2.27 4.53 -11.46
CA VAL A 319 -1.17 5.49 -11.52
C VAL A 319 -1.13 6.15 -12.89
N SER A 320 -0.93 7.46 -12.93
CA SER A 320 -0.68 8.22 -14.16
C SER A 320 0.68 8.91 -14.07
N LEU A 321 1.53 8.69 -15.08
CA LEU A 321 2.86 9.28 -15.20
C LEU A 321 2.94 10.12 -16.47
N GLY A 322 2.98 11.44 -16.34
CA GLY A 322 3.13 12.38 -17.44
C GLY A 322 4.52 12.99 -17.50
N SER A 323 5.22 12.89 -18.60
CA SER A 323 6.58 13.47 -18.80
C SER A 323 7.57 13.16 -17.66
N CYS A 324 7.41 11.98 -17.06
CA CYS A 324 8.23 11.51 -15.94
C CYS A 324 9.51 10.80 -16.43
N ARG A 325 10.50 10.72 -15.55
CA ARG A 325 11.70 9.92 -15.75
C ARG A 325 11.84 8.87 -14.66
N VAL A 326 12.01 7.60 -15.06
CA VAL A 326 12.33 6.50 -14.15
C VAL A 326 13.61 5.86 -14.62
N HIS A 327 14.66 5.92 -13.81
CA HIS A 327 15.97 5.45 -14.26
C HIS A 327 16.86 4.97 -13.09
N ASP A 328 17.95 4.27 -13.43
CA ASP A 328 18.88 3.69 -12.44
C ASP A 328 18.16 2.81 -11.41
N VAL A 329 17.31 1.92 -11.91
CA VAL A 329 16.45 1.05 -11.07
C VAL A 329 16.52 -0.40 -11.54
N PRO A 330 16.24 -1.39 -10.66
CA PRO A 330 16.18 -2.80 -11.07
C PRO A 330 15.05 -3.04 -12.07
N ASP A 331 13.85 -2.61 -11.75
CA ASP A 331 12.65 -2.64 -12.58
C ASP A 331 11.95 -1.28 -12.47
N ALA A 332 11.30 -0.81 -13.54
CA ALA A 332 10.69 0.50 -13.47
C ALA A 332 9.22 0.43 -13.01
N LEU A 333 8.35 -0.23 -13.75
CA LEU A 333 6.91 -0.28 -13.47
C LEU A 333 6.43 -1.72 -13.37
N PHE A 334 5.84 -2.10 -12.23
CA PHE A 334 5.13 -3.37 -12.05
C PHE A 334 3.65 -3.11 -11.77
N VAL A 335 2.78 -3.67 -12.64
CA VAL A 335 1.33 -3.53 -12.57
C VAL A 335 0.74 -4.92 -12.45
N LEU A 336 0.16 -5.21 -11.32
CA LEU A 336 -0.33 -6.52 -10.94
C LEU A 336 -1.80 -6.46 -10.55
N ASP A 337 -2.47 -7.59 -10.66
CA ASP A 337 -3.83 -7.80 -10.21
C ASP A 337 -4.91 -7.11 -11.05
N ARG A 338 -6.02 -7.79 -11.16
CA ARG A 338 -7.16 -7.32 -11.93
C ARG A 338 -7.69 -5.98 -11.43
N GLY A 339 -7.81 -5.02 -12.32
CA GLY A 339 -8.28 -3.66 -12.01
C GLY A 339 -7.16 -2.66 -11.79
N SER A 340 -5.92 -3.13 -11.58
CA SER A 340 -4.76 -2.24 -11.53
C SER A 340 -4.43 -1.69 -12.91
N HIS A 341 -4.07 -0.42 -12.95
CA HIS A 341 -3.86 0.28 -14.21
C HIS A 341 -2.76 1.33 -14.12
N VAL A 342 -1.97 1.44 -15.18
CA VAL A 342 -1.01 2.54 -15.35
C VAL A 342 -1.20 3.24 -16.69
N ASP A 343 -1.26 4.56 -16.67
CA ASP A 343 -1.16 5.44 -17.83
C ASP A 343 0.21 6.12 -17.86
N VAL A 344 0.99 5.92 -18.90
CA VAL A 344 2.33 6.54 -19.04
C VAL A 344 2.39 7.31 -20.35
N VAL A 345 2.61 8.62 -20.27
CA VAL A 345 2.60 9.50 -21.43
C VAL A 345 3.90 10.29 -21.49
N ASP A 346 4.52 10.33 -22.67
CA ASP A 346 5.72 11.12 -23.00
C ASP A 346 6.87 10.97 -21.98
N SER A 347 6.98 9.79 -21.35
CA SER A 347 7.91 9.52 -20.25
C SER A 347 9.13 8.72 -20.71
N ASP A 348 10.23 8.82 -19.96
CA ASP A 348 11.50 8.15 -20.24
C ASP A 348 11.80 7.09 -19.15
N LEU A 349 11.91 5.83 -19.54
CA LEU A 349 12.29 4.72 -18.70
C LEU A 349 13.67 4.24 -19.15
N SER A 350 14.72 4.48 -18.39
CA SER A 350 16.08 4.23 -18.84
C SER A 350 16.98 3.63 -17.77
N GLN A 351 18.04 2.94 -18.19
CA GLN A 351 18.98 2.28 -17.28
C GLN A 351 18.25 1.34 -16.31
N VAL A 352 17.35 0.50 -16.85
CA VAL A 352 16.54 -0.46 -16.11
C VAL A 352 17.20 -1.83 -16.21
N ARG A 353 17.65 -2.37 -15.09
CA ARG A 353 18.41 -3.61 -15.07
C ARG A 353 17.65 -4.81 -15.67
N ASN A 354 16.38 -4.98 -15.28
CA ASN A 354 15.56 -6.11 -15.68
C ASN A 354 14.42 -5.67 -16.63
N THR A 355 13.24 -5.29 -16.10
CA THR A 355 12.04 -5.01 -16.90
C THR A 355 11.59 -3.57 -16.74
N ALA A 356 11.42 -2.84 -17.84
CA ALA A 356 10.93 -1.46 -17.75
C ALA A 356 9.42 -1.41 -17.46
N VAL A 357 8.61 -2.27 -18.08
CA VAL A 357 7.17 -2.35 -17.80
C VAL A 357 6.75 -3.81 -17.69
N SER A 358 6.25 -4.24 -16.57
CA SER A 358 5.70 -5.59 -16.34
C SER A 358 4.22 -5.49 -16.00
N VAL A 359 3.37 -6.22 -16.75
CA VAL A 359 1.91 -6.26 -16.59
C VAL A 359 1.46 -7.70 -16.42
N SER A 360 0.85 -8.04 -15.30
CA SER A 360 0.43 -9.41 -14.98
C SER A 360 -0.89 -9.50 -14.22
N ASP A 361 -1.39 -10.73 -14.08
CA ASP A 361 -2.54 -11.08 -13.23
C ASP A 361 -3.83 -10.31 -13.56
N GLY A 362 -4.05 -10.01 -14.85
CA GLY A 362 -5.22 -9.30 -15.33
C GLY A 362 -5.16 -7.77 -15.23
N ALA A 363 -3.99 -7.22 -14.94
CA ALA A 363 -3.74 -5.78 -14.93
C ALA A 363 -3.66 -5.19 -16.35
N SER A 364 -3.63 -3.86 -16.43
CA SER A 364 -3.51 -3.15 -17.72
C SER A 364 -2.53 -1.97 -17.68
N ALA A 365 -1.88 -1.69 -18.81
CA ALA A 365 -1.02 -0.53 -18.97
C ALA A 365 -1.30 0.18 -20.30
N GLN A 366 -1.31 1.51 -20.29
CA GLN A 366 -1.35 2.33 -21.49
C GLN A 366 -0.07 3.18 -21.58
N LEU A 367 0.71 3.00 -22.64
CA LEU A 367 1.92 3.76 -22.88
C LEU A 367 1.78 4.55 -24.19
N ALA A 368 2.00 5.85 -24.13
CA ALA A 368 1.93 6.71 -25.31
C ALA A 368 3.16 7.62 -25.43
N GLY A 369 3.86 7.53 -26.55
CA GLY A 369 5.02 8.39 -26.84
C GLY A 369 6.24 8.15 -25.92
N CYS A 370 6.27 7.05 -25.17
CA CYS A 370 7.31 6.76 -24.20
C CYS A 370 8.63 6.32 -24.85
N ARG A 371 9.74 6.60 -24.16
CA ARG A 371 11.07 6.11 -24.52
C ARG A 371 11.53 5.10 -23.47
N ILE A 372 11.93 3.93 -23.91
CA ILE A 372 12.54 2.89 -23.07
C ILE A 372 13.95 2.67 -23.58
N ARG A 373 14.94 2.79 -22.72
CA ARG A 373 16.35 2.67 -23.12
C ARG A 373 17.16 1.86 -22.12
N GLU A 374 18.08 1.06 -22.63
CA GLU A 374 19.01 0.30 -21.79
C GLU A 374 18.26 -0.52 -20.73
N ALA A 375 17.31 -1.38 -21.18
CA ALA A 375 16.54 -2.28 -20.34
C ALA A 375 16.86 -3.75 -20.62
N GLY A 376 16.73 -4.61 -19.63
CA GLY A 376 16.73 -6.06 -19.89
C GLY A 376 15.55 -6.42 -20.79
N THR A 377 14.34 -6.09 -20.40
CA THR A 377 13.11 -6.20 -21.20
C THR A 377 12.40 -4.86 -21.27
N GLY A 378 12.02 -4.41 -22.48
CA GLY A 378 11.32 -3.15 -22.62
C GLY A 378 9.91 -3.20 -22.02
N ALA A 379 9.08 -4.16 -22.45
CA ALA A 379 7.77 -4.39 -21.84
C ALA A 379 7.46 -5.89 -21.79
N TRP A 380 6.86 -6.35 -20.71
CA TRP A 380 6.44 -7.73 -20.55
C TRP A 380 4.99 -7.82 -20.13
N PHE A 381 4.14 -8.33 -21.01
CA PHE A 381 2.73 -8.63 -20.76
C PHE A 381 2.60 -10.14 -20.55
N ARG A 382 2.08 -10.54 -19.39
CA ARG A 382 1.94 -11.96 -19.03
C ARG A 382 0.61 -12.22 -18.33
N ASP A 383 0.16 -13.46 -18.40
CA ASP A 383 -1.05 -13.99 -17.79
C ASP A 383 -2.37 -13.55 -18.46
N HIS A 384 -3.35 -14.45 -18.39
CA HIS A 384 -4.63 -14.26 -19.04
C HIS A 384 -5.38 -13.03 -18.47
N GLY A 385 -5.91 -12.20 -19.37
CA GLY A 385 -6.62 -10.98 -19.00
C GLY A 385 -5.72 -9.76 -18.82
N SER A 386 -4.39 -9.95 -18.79
CA SER A 386 -3.44 -8.83 -18.80
C SER A 386 -3.29 -8.25 -20.20
N GLY A 387 -3.15 -6.93 -20.30
CA GLY A 387 -3.03 -6.27 -21.59
C GLY A 387 -2.89 -4.76 -21.47
N GLY A 388 -3.49 -4.06 -22.44
CA GLY A 388 -3.41 -2.61 -22.55
C GLY A 388 -2.90 -2.19 -23.92
N SER A 389 -2.28 -1.03 -24.02
CA SER A 389 -1.80 -0.53 -25.29
C SER A 389 -0.41 0.13 -25.19
N MET A 390 0.36 0.03 -26.27
CA MET A 390 1.58 0.82 -26.49
C MET A 390 1.44 1.54 -27.82
N ALA A 391 1.51 2.86 -27.84
CA ALA A 391 1.36 3.68 -29.04
C ALA A 391 2.51 4.67 -29.21
N GLY A 392 3.18 4.61 -30.37
CA GLY A 392 4.26 5.53 -30.73
C GLY A 392 5.49 5.46 -29.79
N CYS A 393 5.68 4.36 -29.07
CA CYS A 393 6.78 4.19 -28.15
C CYS A 393 8.08 3.78 -28.88
N THR A 394 9.21 4.17 -28.31
CA THR A 394 10.52 3.75 -28.78
C THR A 394 11.24 2.91 -27.72
N ILE A 395 11.77 1.76 -28.12
CA ILE A 395 12.56 0.89 -27.24
C ILE A 395 13.94 0.76 -27.88
N ASP A 396 14.99 1.17 -27.19
CA ASP A 396 16.35 1.19 -27.71
C ASP A 396 17.31 0.44 -26.77
N ALA A 397 18.18 -0.39 -27.34
CA ALA A 397 19.20 -1.14 -26.62
C ALA A 397 18.63 -2.00 -25.45
N ALA A 398 17.49 -2.65 -25.65
CA ALA A 398 16.97 -3.66 -24.73
C ALA A 398 17.51 -5.06 -25.08
N ALA A 399 17.55 -6.00 -24.11
CA ALA A 399 17.81 -7.40 -24.48
C ALA A 399 16.65 -7.95 -25.32
N THR A 400 15.41 -7.78 -24.86
CA THR A 400 14.21 -8.05 -25.67
C THR A 400 13.28 -6.81 -25.63
N GLY A 401 12.77 -6.42 -26.80
CA GLY A 401 11.89 -5.23 -26.87
C GLY A 401 10.59 -5.42 -26.14
N VAL A 402 9.72 -6.31 -26.60
CA VAL A 402 8.43 -6.62 -25.97
C VAL A 402 8.22 -8.12 -25.88
N ILE A 403 7.82 -8.60 -24.72
CA ILE A 403 7.46 -10.00 -24.45
C ILE A 403 5.97 -10.11 -24.19
N VAL A 404 5.28 -11.06 -24.85
CA VAL A 404 3.85 -11.38 -24.60
C VAL A 404 3.70 -12.86 -24.32
N THR A 405 3.21 -13.22 -23.15
CA THR A 405 3.15 -14.64 -22.71
C THR A 405 1.87 -14.99 -21.99
N LYS A 406 1.60 -16.29 -21.84
CA LYS A 406 0.52 -16.85 -20.99
C LYS A 406 -0.87 -16.28 -21.25
N GLY A 407 -1.20 -15.99 -22.49
CA GLY A 407 -2.52 -15.52 -22.89
C GLY A 407 -2.79 -14.02 -22.69
N ALA A 408 -1.78 -13.23 -22.36
CA ALA A 408 -1.86 -11.76 -22.39
C ALA A 408 -2.17 -11.25 -23.81
N ASP A 409 -2.87 -10.11 -23.92
CA ASP A 409 -3.41 -9.60 -25.18
C ASP A 409 -3.27 -8.06 -25.31
N PRO A 410 -2.04 -7.53 -25.45
CA PRO A 410 -1.81 -6.11 -25.65
C PRO A 410 -2.03 -5.67 -27.10
N ALA A 411 -2.40 -4.40 -27.30
CA ALA A 411 -2.40 -3.70 -28.58
C ALA A 411 -1.16 -2.81 -28.72
N ILE A 412 -0.32 -3.06 -29.72
CA ILE A 412 0.94 -2.35 -29.90
C ILE A 412 0.95 -1.69 -31.28
N GLU A 413 1.00 -0.36 -31.28
CA GLU A 413 0.83 0.43 -32.49
C GLU A 413 1.98 1.41 -32.69
N GLN A 414 2.51 1.48 -33.90
CA GLN A 414 3.53 2.44 -34.30
C GLN A 414 4.77 2.50 -33.38
N CYS A 415 5.06 1.37 -32.72
CA CYS A 415 6.22 1.27 -31.85
C CYS A 415 7.47 0.90 -32.63
N THR A 416 8.62 1.43 -32.22
CA THR A 416 9.91 1.15 -32.82
C THR A 416 10.83 0.50 -31.80
N VAL A 417 11.39 -0.66 -32.14
CA VAL A 417 12.43 -1.34 -31.35
C VAL A 417 13.75 -1.28 -32.13
N SER A 418 14.76 -0.69 -31.50
CA SER A 418 16.07 -0.52 -32.10
C SER A 418 17.14 -1.29 -31.32
N SER A 419 17.96 -2.01 -32.04
CA SER A 419 19.12 -2.74 -31.52
C SER A 419 18.81 -3.68 -30.35
N PRO A 420 17.71 -4.47 -30.37
CA PRO A 420 17.50 -5.47 -29.35
C PRO A 420 18.52 -6.62 -29.51
N VAL A 421 19.00 -7.16 -28.38
CA VAL A 421 20.03 -8.23 -28.42
C VAL A 421 19.42 -9.56 -28.86
N GLU A 422 18.21 -9.91 -28.39
CA GLU A 422 17.59 -11.22 -28.60
C GLU A 422 16.43 -11.17 -29.59
N ALA A 423 15.46 -10.31 -29.40
CA ALA A 423 14.31 -10.14 -30.29
C ALA A 423 13.65 -8.75 -30.13
N GLY A 424 13.07 -8.23 -31.22
CA GLY A 424 12.25 -7.04 -31.15
C GLY A 424 10.94 -7.30 -30.39
N PHE A 425 10.18 -8.30 -30.87
CA PHE A 425 8.93 -8.76 -30.25
C PHE A 425 8.96 -10.28 -30.11
N TYR A 426 8.71 -10.76 -28.92
CA TYR A 426 8.69 -12.19 -28.59
C TYR A 426 7.33 -12.59 -28.04
N VAL A 427 6.64 -13.53 -28.68
CA VAL A 427 5.33 -14.03 -28.25
C VAL A 427 5.40 -15.53 -28.03
N SER A 428 5.07 -15.98 -26.81
CA SER A 428 5.19 -17.39 -26.41
C SER A 428 4.09 -17.83 -25.44
N ALA A 429 4.06 -19.11 -25.15
CA ALA A 429 3.17 -19.72 -24.16
C ALA A 429 1.68 -19.32 -24.30
N GLY A 430 1.16 -19.31 -25.53
CA GLY A 430 -0.23 -18.95 -25.82
C GLY A 430 -0.52 -17.45 -25.75
N GLY A 431 0.51 -16.59 -25.71
CA GLY A 431 0.39 -15.14 -25.81
C GLY A 431 -0.40 -14.74 -27.05
N ARG A 432 -1.09 -13.61 -26.95
CA ARG A 432 -1.86 -12.99 -28.04
C ARG A 432 -1.28 -11.62 -28.31
N GLY A 433 -1.97 -10.77 -28.96
CA GLY A 433 -1.58 -9.39 -29.17
C GLY A 433 -1.72 -8.96 -30.62
N THR A 434 -2.04 -7.69 -30.79
CA THR A 434 -2.11 -7.03 -32.07
C THR A 434 -0.94 -6.09 -32.25
N PHE A 435 -0.21 -6.21 -33.37
CA PHE A 435 0.95 -5.40 -33.71
C PHE A 435 0.65 -4.65 -35.01
N HIS A 436 0.55 -3.34 -34.93
CA HIS A 436 0.20 -2.51 -36.06
C HIS A 436 1.28 -1.47 -36.33
N GLU A 437 1.76 -1.44 -37.59
CA GLU A 437 2.82 -0.50 -38.07
C GLU A 437 4.06 -0.44 -37.15
N CYS A 438 4.39 -1.57 -36.48
CA CYS A 438 5.59 -1.65 -35.64
C CYS A 438 6.84 -1.88 -36.47
N ARG A 439 7.96 -1.33 -36.00
CA ARG A 439 9.26 -1.45 -36.69
C ARG A 439 10.32 -2.05 -35.78
N VAL A 440 11.12 -2.96 -36.30
CA VAL A 440 12.31 -3.47 -35.60
C VAL A 440 13.54 -3.22 -36.48
N THR A 441 14.60 -2.69 -35.89
CA THR A 441 15.86 -2.41 -36.62
C THR A 441 17.07 -2.91 -35.85
N GLY A 442 17.95 -3.63 -36.53
CA GLY A 442 19.25 -4.04 -35.98
C GLY A 442 19.16 -5.05 -34.83
N SER A 443 18.20 -6.00 -34.88
CA SER A 443 18.09 -7.07 -33.89
C SER A 443 19.23 -8.06 -34.00
N GLY A 444 19.89 -8.42 -32.88
CA GLY A 444 20.87 -9.52 -32.85
C GLY A 444 20.24 -10.91 -32.96
N GLY A 445 18.92 -11.02 -32.82
CA GLY A 445 18.11 -12.20 -33.09
C GLY A 445 17.05 -11.94 -34.14
N TYR A 446 15.82 -12.28 -33.87
CA TYR A 446 14.67 -12.06 -34.76
C TYR A 446 14.05 -10.68 -34.56
N GLY A 447 13.43 -10.13 -35.63
CA GLY A 447 12.59 -8.95 -35.50
C GLY A 447 11.30 -9.27 -34.72
N PHE A 448 10.52 -10.23 -35.22
CA PHE A 448 9.36 -10.82 -34.57
C PHE A 448 9.56 -12.33 -34.43
N HIS A 449 9.47 -12.83 -33.23
CA HIS A 449 9.56 -14.26 -32.95
C HIS A 449 8.27 -14.72 -32.25
N VAL A 450 7.44 -15.50 -32.95
CA VAL A 450 6.15 -16.00 -32.48
C VAL A 450 6.17 -17.52 -32.51
N ILE A 451 6.14 -18.15 -31.35
CA ILE A 451 6.18 -19.60 -31.20
C ILE A 451 4.80 -20.23 -31.31
N ASP A 452 4.77 -21.58 -31.38
CA ASP A 452 3.52 -22.35 -31.51
C ASP A 452 2.48 -22.09 -30.41
N GLY A 453 1.19 -22.17 -30.80
CA GLY A 453 0.06 -21.97 -29.90
C GLY A 453 -0.28 -20.51 -29.63
N CYS A 454 0.42 -19.56 -30.23
CA CYS A 454 0.15 -18.13 -30.07
C CYS A 454 -0.83 -17.62 -31.13
N ARG A 455 -1.72 -16.69 -30.74
CA ARG A 455 -2.73 -16.10 -31.62
C ARG A 455 -2.52 -14.59 -31.71
N SER A 456 -1.52 -14.18 -32.49
CA SER A 456 -1.18 -12.77 -32.70
C SER A 456 -1.59 -12.31 -34.09
N THR A 457 -1.81 -10.99 -34.24
CA THR A 457 -2.06 -10.35 -35.52
C THR A 457 -1.01 -9.29 -35.77
N LEU A 458 -0.34 -9.38 -36.94
CA LEU A 458 0.68 -8.42 -37.36
C LEU A 458 0.17 -7.70 -38.63
N THR A 459 0.11 -6.39 -38.59
CA THR A 459 -0.35 -5.59 -39.73
C THR A 459 0.64 -4.49 -40.05
N ARG A 460 1.14 -4.47 -41.31
CA ARG A 460 2.10 -3.48 -41.82
C ARG A 460 3.35 -3.29 -40.94
N CYS A 461 3.79 -4.35 -40.26
CA CYS A 461 5.03 -4.34 -39.48
C CYS A 461 6.25 -4.41 -40.40
N ARG A 462 7.37 -3.84 -39.97
CA ARG A 462 8.61 -3.79 -40.73
C ARG A 462 9.83 -4.19 -39.91
N THR A 463 10.67 -5.03 -40.48
CA THR A 463 11.95 -5.43 -39.88
C THR A 463 13.12 -5.11 -40.81
N GLU A 464 14.20 -4.63 -40.23
CA GLU A 464 15.41 -4.23 -40.98
C GLU A 464 16.67 -4.66 -40.21
N ARG A 465 17.62 -5.27 -40.90
CA ARG A 465 18.94 -5.64 -40.38
C ARG A 465 18.86 -6.52 -39.12
N CYS A 466 18.06 -7.58 -39.15
CA CYS A 466 17.93 -8.54 -38.06
C CYS A 466 18.89 -9.72 -38.38
N GLU A 467 19.78 -10.11 -37.44
CA GLU A 467 20.84 -11.07 -37.70
C GLU A 467 20.34 -12.50 -37.97
N ARG A 468 19.26 -12.94 -37.30
CA ARG A 468 18.66 -14.27 -37.50
C ARG A 468 17.50 -14.27 -38.48
N GLY A 469 16.91 -13.12 -38.76
CA GLY A 469 15.77 -12.94 -39.67
C GLY A 469 14.76 -11.94 -39.17
N GLY A 470 13.97 -11.36 -40.10
CA GLY A 470 12.96 -10.39 -39.76
C GLY A 470 11.77 -11.00 -39.00
N TYR A 471 11.36 -12.21 -39.43
CA TYR A 471 10.21 -12.91 -38.87
C TYR A 471 10.52 -14.39 -38.69
N GLU A 472 10.21 -14.93 -37.49
CA GLU A 472 10.19 -16.35 -37.18
C GLU A 472 8.83 -16.75 -36.67
N PHE A 473 8.11 -17.59 -37.39
CA PHE A 473 6.79 -18.06 -37.07
C PHE A 473 6.75 -19.58 -37.05
N ALA A 474 6.11 -20.15 -36.02
CA ALA A 474 5.83 -21.57 -36.00
C ALA A 474 4.80 -21.99 -37.06
N GLU A 475 4.59 -23.32 -37.27
CA GLU A 475 3.70 -23.86 -38.32
C GLU A 475 2.27 -23.32 -38.28
N ALA A 476 1.71 -23.01 -37.08
CA ALA A 476 0.42 -22.37 -36.90
C ALA A 476 0.59 -20.87 -36.61
N GLY A 477 1.36 -20.18 -37.41
CA GLY A 477 1.80 -18.79 -37.20
C GLY A 477 0.70 -17.75 -37.08
N PRO A 478 1.09 -16.51 -36.74
CA PRO A 478 0.18 -15.38 -36.58
C PRO A 478 -0.49 -14.99 -37.93
N VAL A 479 -1.63 -14.30 -37.83
CA VAL A 479 -2.19 -13.63 -39.00
C VAL A 479 -1.33 -12.42 -39.33
N SER A 480 -0.73 -12.40 -40.53
CA SER A 480 0.14 -11.30 -40.97
C SER A 480 -0.33 -10.68 -42.27
N GLU A 481 -0.44 -9.34 -42.31
CA GLU A 481 -0.87 -8.59 -43.50
C GLU A 481 0.03 -7.38 -43.74
N GLY A 482 0.59 -7.27 -44.96
CA GLY A 482 1.40 -6.11 -45.38
C GLY A 482 2.73 -5.96 -44.63
N CYS A 483 3.21 -7.00 -43.95
CA CYS A 483 4.49 -7.01 -43.27
C CYS A 483 5.66 -7.12 -44.25
N THR A 484 6.80 -6.45 -43.99
CA THR A 484 7.96 -6.40 -44.84
C THR A 484 9.25 -6.63 -44.08
N SER A 485 10.22 -7.32 -44.70
CA SER A 485 11.58 -7.47 -44.17
C SER A 485 12.58 -7.18 -45.31
N ASP A 486 13.74 -6.66 -45.00
CA ASP A 486 14.87 -6.51 -45.93
C ASP A 486 15.66 -7.82 -46.13
N GLU A 487 15.33 -8.88 -45.39
CA GLU A 487 15.90 -10.19 -45.47
C GLU A 487 14.90 -11.24 -45.98
N PRO A 488 15.38 -12.35 -46.60
CA PRO A 488 14.51 -13.40 -47.08
C PRO A 488 13.79 -14.08 -45.88
N VAL A 489 12.46 -14.14 -45.94
CA VAL A 489 11.64 -14.82 -44.93
C VAL A 489 12.00 -16.31 -44.92
N THR A 490 12.51 -16.81 -43.84
CA THR A 490 12.95 -18.20 -43.66
C THR A 490 11.81 -19.17 -43.29
N SER A 491 10.57 -18.73 -43.20
CA SER A 491 9.43 -19.55 -42.77
C SER A 491 8.44 -19.83 -43.95
N PRO A 492 7.90 -21.05 -44.07
CA PRO A 492 7.04 -21.42 -45.21
C PRO A 492 5.62 -20.83 -45.20
N ALA A 493 5.23 -20.01 -44.23
CA ALA A 493 3.83 -19.55 -44.04
C ALA A 493 3.49 -18.19 -44.66
N VAL A 494 4.41 -17.50 -45.36
CA VAL A 494 4.05 -16.26 -46.10
C VAL A 494 3.86 -16.57 -47.56
N ALA A 495 2.79 -17.30 -47.89
CA ALA A 495 2.31 -17.42 -49.27
C ALA A 495 1.49 -16.19 -49.62
N ALA A 496 1.98 -15.35 -50.51
CA ALA A 496 1.32 -14.19 -51.04
C ALA A 496 -0.05 -14.53 -51.62
N LEU A 497 -1.13 -13.88 -51.16
CA LEU A 497 -2.37 -13.77 -51.90
C LEU A 497 -2.17 -12.80 -53.09
N PRO A 498 -2.72 -13.07 -54.28
CA PRO A 498 -2.43 -12.36 -55.51
C PRO A 498 -2.89 -10.91 -55.48
N SER A 499 -2.03 -10.03 -55.93
CA SER A 499 -2.30 -8.62 -56.19
C SER A 499 -3.41 -8.43 -57.24
N GLY A 500 -4.60 -8.11 -56.79
CA GLY A 500 -5.69 -7.58 -57.62
C GLY A 500 -5.58 -6.06 -57.68
N GLY A 501 -5.21 -5.54 -58.82
CA GLY A 501 -5.11 -4.10 -59.04
C GLY A 501 -6.48 -3.39 -59.09
N GLY A 502 -6.46 -2.14 -58.66
CA GLY A 502 -7.62 -1.25 -58.83
C GLY A 502 -7.51 0.08 -58.09
N SER A 503 -6.93 1.06 -58.81
CA SER A 503 -7.33 2.46 -58.86
C SER A 503 -7.62 3.26 -57.57
N GLY A 504 -6.76 4.20 -57.30
CA GLY A 504 -6.96 5.63 -57.03
C GLY A 504 -8.00 6.08 -56.03
N ALA A 505 -7.54 6.55 -54.87
CA ALA A 505 -8.13 7.67 -54.18
C ALA A 505 -7.11 8.31 -53.23
N ALA A 506 -7.06 9.64 -53.26
CA ALA A 506 -6.12 10.50 -52.54
C ALA A 506 -6.23 10.40 -51.01
N PRO A 507 -5.19 10.78 -50.25
CA PRO A 507 -5.17 10.67 -48.83
C PRO A 507 -6.09 11.73 -48.18
N VAL A 508 -7.03 11.32 -47.41
CA VAL A 508 -7.78 12.21 -46.49
C VAL A 508 -6.97 12.26 -45.18
N THR A 509 -6.31 13.39 -44.98
CA THR A 509 -5.74 13.78 -43.70
C THR A 509 -6.88 14.05 -42.72
N THR A 510 -7.14 13.13 -41.83
CA THR A 510 -7.93 13.39 -40.63
C THR A 510 -6.99 13.75 -39.50
N ALA A 511 -6.89 15.06 -39.26
CA ALA A 511 -6.27 15.60 -38.07
C ALA A 511 -7.10 15.20 -36.83
N VAL A 512 -6.50 14.50 -35.90
CA VAL A 512 -7.07 14.24 -34.57
C VAL A 512 -6.99 15.56 -33.78
N PRO A 513 -8.11 16.10 -33.28
CA PRO A 513 -8.09 17.33 -32.51
C PRO A 513 -7.42 17.09 -31.14
N ARG A 514 -6.37 17.84 -30.86
CA ARG A 514 -5.87 18.01 -29.50
C ARG A 514 -6.94 18.73 -28.66
N THR A 515 -7.68 17.99 -27.87
CA THR A 515 -8.55 18.60 -26.86
C THR A 515 -7.76 18.67 -25.54
N LEU A 516 -7.25 19.85 -25.26
CA LEU A 516 -6.76 20.22 -23.94
C LEU A 516 -7.94 20.14 -22.95
N LEU A 517 -7.92 19.17 -22.07
CA LEU A 517 -8.83 19.14 -20.93
C LEU A 517 -8.43 20.23 -19.95
N LYS A 518 -9.22 21.29 -19.90
CA LYS A 518 -9.21 22.28 -18.81
C LYS A 518 -9.81 21.62 -17.56
N PRO A 519 -9.33 21.96 -16.35
CA PRO A 519 -9.90 21.46 -15.12
C PRO A 519 -11.35 21.93 -14.98
N VAL A 520 -12.28 21.00 -14.89
CA VAL A 520 -13.70 21.27 -14.59
C VAL A 520 -13.83 21.44 -13.09
N ALA A 521 -14.18 22.64 -12.67
CA ALA A 521 -14.68 22.92 -11.33
C ALA A 521 -16.09 22.32 -11.20
N VAL A 522 -16.27 21.39 -10.27
CA VAL A 522 -17.58 20.83 -9.91
C VAL A 522 -18.27 21.78 -8.94
N PRO A 523 -19.48 22.28 -9.24
CA PRO A 523 -20.25 23.09 -8.29
C PRO A 523 -20.88 22.18 -7.23
N VAL A 524 -20.63 22.50 -5.97
CA VAL A 524 -21.31 21.91 -4.82
C VAL A 524 -22.75 22.40 -4.78
N GLN A 525 -23.71 21.54 -5.12
CA GLN A 525 -25.12 21.78 -4.80
C GLN A 525 -25.41 21.27 -3.38
N ARG A 526 -25.78 22.19 -2.51
CA ARG A 526 -26.41 21.91 -1.20
C ARG A 526 -27.84 21.44 -1.46
N SER A 527 -28.20 20.28 -0.97
CA SER A 527 -29.59 19.91 -0.75
C SER A 527 -29.77 19.36 0.68
N ALA A 528 -30.92 19.70 1.22
CA ALA A 528 -31.36 19.80 2.59
C ALA A 528 -31.24 18.54 3.45
N GLU A 529 -31.02 18.83 4.71
CA GLU A 529 -31.32 18.12 5.96
C GLU A 529 -32.22 16.87 5.89
N GLU A 530 -31.59 15.77 6.31
CA GLU A 530 -32.30 14.67 6.98
C GLU A 530 -31.43 14.22 8.17
N ALA A 531 -32.05 14.03 9.32
CA ALA A 531 -31.38 13.81 10.61
C ALA A 531 -30.56 12.52 10.69
N PRO A 532 -29.48 12.49 11.48
CA PRO A 532 -28.55 11.36 11.50
C PRO A 532 -29.11 10.15 12.25
N PRO A 533 -28.97 8.94 11.75
CA PRO A 533 -29.07 7.74 12.56
C PRO A 533 -27.85 7.61 13.49
N ALA A 534 -28.08 6.99 14.64
CA ALA A 534 -27.12 6.77 15.71
C ALA A 534 -25.77 6.18 15.25
N PRO A 535 -24.68 6.42 15.98
CA PRO A 535 -23.32 6.08 15.54
C PRO A 535 -23.15 4.58 15.36
N ALA A 536 -22.81 4.18 14.13
CA ALA A 536 -22.37 2.83 13.84
C ALA A 536 -20.99 2.60 14.49
N ALA A 537 -20.83 1.39 15.04
CA ALA A 537 -19.56 0.91 15.58
C ALA A 537 -18.45 0.95 14.52
N PRO A 538 -17.16 1.02 14.91
CA PRO A 538 -16.04 1.16 13.99
C PRO A 538 -15.98 0.00 12.97
N PRO A 539 -15.67 0.26 11.70
CA PRO A 539 -15.52 -0.77 10.68
C PRO A 539 -14.22 -1.55 10.94
N GLY A 540 -14.35 -2.82 11.35
CA GLY A 540 -13.18 -3.69 11.46
C GLY A 540 -13.33 -4.94 12.31
N ALA A 541 -14.35 -5.11 13.11
CA ALA A 541 -14.60 -6.36 13.80
C ALA A 541 -16.02 -6.85 13.48
N ARG A 542 -16.17 -7.74 12.50
CA ARG A 542 -17.35 -8.59 12.44
C ARG A 542 -17.50 -9.25 13.80
N ALA A 543 -18.70 -9.22 14.38
CA ALA A 543 -18.92 -9.83 15.68
C ALA A 543 -18.46 -11.30 15.62
N SER A 544 -17.75 -11.78 16.64
CA SER A 544 -17.22 -13.16 16.69
C SER A 544 -18.29 -14.23 16.43
N VAL A 545 -19.52 -13.93 16.78
CA VAL A 545 -20.70 -14.77 16.52
C VAL A 545 -20.96 -14.95 15.01
N THR A 546 -20.78 -13.90 14.20
CA THR A 546 -21.02 -13.95 12.74
C THR A 546 -19.96 -14.82 12.04
N VAL A 547 -18.68 -14.67 12.40
CA VAL A 547 -17.59 -15.43 11.79
C VAL A 547 -17.63 -16.91 12.20
N LEU A 548 -18.04 -17.21 13.43
CA LEU A 548 -18.27 -18.58 13.86
C LEU A 548 -19.48 -19.21 13.14
N GLN A 549 -20.51 -18.45 12.82
CA GLN A 549 -21.62 -18.91 11.99
C GLN A 549 -21.18 -19.20 10.54
N GLU A 550 -20.30 -18.41 9.97
CA GLU A 550 -19.70 -18.66 8.66
C GLU A 550 -18.87 -19.96 8.67
N LEU A 551 -18.09 -20.20 9.73
CA LEU A 551 -17.37 -21.47 9.92
C LEU A 551 -18.33 -22.66 10.00
N ASP A 552 -19.44 -22.52 10.71
CA ASP A 552 -20.46 -23.56 10.85
C ASP A 552 -21.19 -23.83 9.54
N ALA A 553 -21.38 -22.84 8.71
CA ALA A 553 -22.02 -22.94 7.41
C ALA A 553 -21.18 -23.69 6.36
N LEU A 554 -19.87 -23.87 6.58
CA LEU A 554 -19.04 -24.69 5.70
C LEU A 554 -19.60 -26.12 5.62
N VAL A 555 -19.61 -26.70 4.44
CA VAL A 555 -20.07 -28.09 4.26
C VAL A 555 -19.06 -29.04 4.90
N GLY A 556 -19.52 -30.01 5.67
CA GLY A 556 -18.68 -31.01 6.34
C GLY A 556 -17.70 -30.39 7.37
N LEU A 557 -16.49 -30.95 7.44
CA LEU A 557 -15.39 -30.43 8.27
C LEU A 557 -15.69 -30.43 9.79
N GLU A 558 -16.53 -31.35 10.29
CA GLU A 558 -16.98 -31.36 11.70
C GLU A 558 -15.83 -31.46 12.71
N SER A 559 -14.79 -32.26 12.41
CA SER A 559 -13.57 -32.34 13.23
C SER A 559 -12.82 -31.01 13.29
N VAL A 560 -12.68 -30.34 12.13
CA VAL A 560 -11.99 -29.06 12.00
C VAL A 560 -12.75 -27.94 12.75
N LYS A 561 -14.07 -27.87 12.58
CA LYS A 561 -14.94 -26.91 13.30
C LYS A 561 -14.81 -27.07 14.81
N LYS A 562 -14.81 -28.32 15.31
CA LYS A 562 -14.65 -28.64 16.73
C LYS A 562 -13.29 -28.19 17.27
N GLU A 563 -12.20 -28.42 16.52
CA GLU A 563 -10.86 -28.02 16.93
C GLU A 563 -10.70 -26.49 16.94
N VAL A 564 -11.20 -25.79 15.91
CA VAL A 564 -11.16 -24.33 15.84
C VAL A 564 -11.97 -23.71 16.99
N ARG A 565 -13.17 -24.24 17.30
CA ARG A 565 -13.95 -23.77 18.44
C ARG A 565 -13.24 -23.99 19.77
N ALA A 566 -12.63 -25.16 19.99
CA ALA A 566 -11.89 -25.43 21.21
C ALA A 566 -10.71 -24.46 21.42
N LEU A 567 -10.02 -24.09 20.32
CA LEU A 567 -8.96 -23.07 20.36
C LEU A 567 -9.52 -21.69 20.71
N THR A 568 -10.63 -21.30 20.08
CA THR A 568 -11.32 -20.03 20.31
C THR A 568 -11.76 -19.90 21.79
N ASP A 569 -12.38 -20.95 22.36
CA ASP A 569 -12.81 -21.00 23.76
C ASP A 569 -11.62 -20.83 24.73
N MET A 570 -10.51 -21.53 24.46
CA MET A 570 -9.29 -21.40 25.27
C MET A 570 -8.73 -19.99 25.26
N ILE A 571 -8.73 -19.31 24.11
CA ILE A 571 -8.25 -17.95 23.95
C ILE A 571 -9.18 -16.99 24.69
N GLU A 572 -10.49 -17.12 24.56
CA GLU A 572 -11.46 -16.28 25.23
C GLU A 572 -11.40 -16.42 26.74
N VAL A 573 -11.28 -17.65 27.26
CA VAL A 573 -11.10 -17.89 28.70
C VAL A 573 -9.79 -17.29 29.19
N GLY A 574 -8.69 -17.42 28.42
CA GLY A 574 -7.41 -16.79 28.72
C GLY A 574 -7.53 -15.27 28.88
N ARG A 575 -8.23 -14.62 27.95
CA ARG A 575 -8.51 -13.18 27.98
C ARG A 575 -9.35 -12.76 29.19
N ARG A 576 -10.42 -13.50 29.49
CA ARG A 576 -11.27 -13.24 30.67
C ARG A 576 -10.47 -13.35 31.98
N ARG A 577 -9.53 -14.30 32.04
CA ARG A 577 -8.61 -14.45 33.19
C ARG A 577 -7.68 -13.24 33.32
N GLN A 578 -7.11 -12.74 32.24
CA GLN A 578 -6.26 -11.53 32.24
C GLN A 578 -7.06 -10.30 32.70
N LEU A 579 -8.27 -10.10 32.20
CA LEU A 579 -9.15 -9.01 32.63
C LEU A 579 -9.52 -9.09 34.12
N ALA A 580 -9.56 -10.30 34.68
CA ALA A 580 -9.78 -10.54 36.11
C ALA A 580 -8.49 -10.46 36.94
N GLY A 581 -7.36 -10.02 36.39
CA GLY A 581 -6.07 -9.92 37.07
C GLY A 581 -5.38 -11.27 37.35
N LEU A 582 -5.85 -12.36 36.73
CA LEU A 582 -5.32 -13.72 36.89
C LEU A 582 -4.28 -14.00 35.78
N LYS A 583 -3.26 -14.78 36.11
CA LYS A 583 -2.31 -15.26 35.11
C LYS A 583 -3.04 -16.14 34.09
N ALA A 584 -3.00 -15.77 32.81
CA ALA A 584 -3.45 -16.63 31.73
C ALA A 584 -2.33 -17.58 31.29
N ALA A 585 -2.68 -18.80 30.93
CA ALA A 585 -1.74 -19.71 30.28
C ALA A 585 -1.40 -19.13 28.88
N SER A 586 -0.12 -19.13 28.52
CA SER A 586 0.29 -18.76 27.15
C SER A 586 -0.26 -19.80 26.17
N VAL A 587 -1.23 -19.41 25.34
CA VAL A 587 -1.77 -20.27 24.28
C VAL A 587 -0.94 -20.04 23.04
N ARG A 588 -0.28 -21.10 22.58
CA ARG A 588 0.39 -21.10 21.27
C ARG A 588 -0.69 -21.10 20.19
N ARG A 589 -0.56 -20.28 19.18
CA ARG A 589 -1.60 -19.99 18.18
C ARG A 589 -1.27 -20.49 16.78
N HIS A 590 0.00 -20.89 16.54
CA HIS A 590 0.44 -21.42 15.25
C HIS A 590 -0.10 -22.83 15.06
N LEU A 591 -0.53 -23.18 13.83
CA LEU A 591 -1.23 -24.41 13.50
C LEU A 591 -0.60 -25.14 12.31
N VAL A 592 -0.75 -26.45 12.28
CA VAL A 592 -0.45 -27.27 11.13
C VAL A 592 -1.78 -27.75 10.52
N PHE A 593 -1.99 -27.56 9.22
CA PHE A 593 -3.14 -28.04 8.48
C PHE A 593 -2.70 -29.18 7.55
N THR A 594 -3.26 -30.38 7.73
CA THR A 594 -2.94 -31.54 6.91
C THR A 594 -4.17 -32.04 6.15
N GLY A 595 -3.99 -32.56 4.95
CA GLY A 595 -5.07 -33.14 4.16
C GLY A 595 -4.94 -32.89 2.66
N SER A 596 -5.79 -33.55 1.88
CA SER A 596 -5.82 -33.47 0.41
C SER A 596 -6.13 -32.08 -0.14
N PRO A 597 -5.82 -31.80 -1.42
CA PRO A 597 -6.17 -30.51 -2.04
C PRO A 597 -7.69 -30.29 -2.09
N GLY A 598 -8.10 -29.02 -2.01
CA GLY A 598 -9.51 -28.65 -2.13
C GLY A 598 -10.39 -29.00 -0.93
N THR A 599 -9.82 -29.40 0.21
CA THR A 599 -10.56 -29.70 1.45
C THR A 599 -10.88 -28.48 2.31
N GLY A 600 -10.58 -27.24 1.84
CA GLY A 600 -10.96 -26.01 2.52
C GLY A 600 -9.92 -25.45 3.50
N LYS A 601 -8.65 -25.89 3.44
CA LYS A 601 -7.57 -25.43 4.35
C LYS A 601 -7.42 -23.90 4.36
N THR A 602 -7.27 -23.27 3.20
CA THR A 602 -7.11 -21.80 3.08
C THR A 602 -8.35 -21.05 3.57
N THR A 603 -9.56 -21.55 3.28
CA THR A 603 -10.82 -20.96 3.75
C THR A 603 -10.91 -20.94 5.28
N VAL A 604 -10.58 -22.05 5.93
CA VAL A 604 -10.58 -22.15 7.39
C VAL A 604 -9.48 -21.29 8.00
N ALA A 605 -8.30 -21.20 7.38
CA ALA A 605 -7.21 -20.33 7.83
C ALA A 605 -7.63 -18.85 7.85
N ARG A 606 -8.35 -18.38 6.81
CA ARG A 606 -8.90 -17.02 6.73
C ARG A 606 -9.92 -16.78 7.84
N LEU A 607 -10.90 -17.66 8.01
CA LEU A 607 -11.91 -17.54 9.07
C LEU A 607 -11.27 -17.57 10.47
N TYR A 608 -10.23 -18.38 10.67
CA TYR A 608 -9.50 -18.41 11.93
C TYR A 608 -8.82 -17.06 12.23
N GLY A 609 -8.20 -16.43 11.23
CA GLY A 609 -7.65 -15.07 11.36
C GLY A 609 -8.71 -14.03 11.76
N GLU A 610 -9.86 -14.04 11.10
CA GLU A 610 -10.99 -13.17 11.40
C GLU A 610 -11.56 -13.39 12.81
N ILE A 611 -11.65 -14.67 13.26
CA ILE A 611 -12.03 -15.01 14.65
C ILE A 611 -11.03 -14.41 15.64
N LEU A 612 -9.74 -14.57 15.41
CA LEU A 612 -8.69 -14.04 16.29
C LEU A 612 -8.72 -12.50 16.37
N ALA A 613 -8.99 -11.84 15.24
CA ALA A 613 -9.17 -10.38 15.21
C ALA A 613 -10.41 -9.96 15.99
N SER A 614 -11.54 -10.65 15.83
CA SER A 614 -12.77 -10.37 16.56
C SER A 614 -12.62 -10.54 18.08
N LEU A 615 -11.72 -11.40 18.51
CA LEU A 615 -11.36 -11.60 19.92
C LEU A 615 -10.31 -10.58 20.41
N GLY A 616 -9.82 -9.70 19.55
CA GLY A 616 -8.76 -8.73 19.87
C GLY A 616 -7.40 -9.36 20.14
N VAL A 617 -7.14 -10.52 19.55
CA VAL A 617 -5.87 -11.26 19.60
C VAL A 617 -4.94 -10.85 18.49
N LEU A 618 -5.47 -10.62 17.31
CA LEU A 618 -4.79 -10.03 16.16
C LEU A 618 -5.42 -8.66 15.87
N GLU A 619 -4.64 -7.78 15.30
CA GLU A 619 -5.08 -6.42 15.00
C GLU A 619 -6.04 -6.37 13.81
N ARG A 620 -5.76 -7.15 12.75
CA ARG A 620 -6.50 -7.13 11.48
C ARG A 620 -7.12 -8.48 11.13
N GLY A 621 -6.42 -9.58 11.40
CA GLY A 621 -6.87 -10.95 11.11
C GLY A 621 -6.84 -11.33 9.63
N HIS A 622 -6.24 -10.53 8.76
CA HIS A 622 -6.09 -10.83 7.33
C HIS A 622 -5.20 -12.04 7.10
N LEU A 623 -5.36 -12.68 5.95
CA LEU A 623 -4.58 -13.83 5.53
C LEU A 623 -3.55 -13.41 4.47
N VAL A 624 -2.29 -13.78 4.68
CA VAL A 624 -1.23 -13.72 3.66
C VAL A 624 -0.88 -15.15 3.28
N GLU A 625 -1.24 -15.55 2.07
CA GLU A 625 -0.95 -16.86 1.50
C GLU A 625 0.39 -16.82 0.77
N VAL A 626 1.26 -17.76 1.06
CA VAL A 626 2.60 -17.88 0.46
C VAL A 626 2.95 -19.34 0.21
N SER A 627 3.82 -19.57 -0.75
CA SER A 627 4.40 -20.85 -1.10
C SER A 627 5.94 -20.82 -1.01
N ARG A 628 6.61 -21.91 -1.38
CA ARG A 628 8.08 -21.95 -1.42
C ARG A 628 8.68 -20.82 -2.25
N VAL A 629 8.11 -20.48 -3.40
CA VAL A 629 8.67 -19.46 -4.32
C VAL A 629 8.62 -18.05 -3.74
N ASP A 630 7.71 -17.81 -2.81
CA ASP A 630 7.56 -16.53 -2.12
C ASP A 630 8.55 -16.36 -0.96
N LEU A 631 9.05 -17.49 -0.41
CA LEU A 631 9.91 -17.51 0.77
C LEU A 631 11.38 -17.75 0.40
N VAL A 632 11.66 -18.53 -0.64
CA VAL A 632 13.01 -18.95 -1.01
C VAL A 632 13.54 -18.11 -2.17
N GLY A 633 14.69 -17.49 -1.96
CA GLY A 633 15.39 -16.73 -2.98
C GLY A 633 16.34 -17.58 -3.83
N GLU A 634 16.74 -17.09 -4.98
CA GLU A 634 17.65 -17.78 -5.90
C GLU A 634 19.13 -17.58 -5.53
N HIS A 635 19.44 -16.61 -4.65
CA HIS A 635 20.80 -16.26 -4.28
C HIS A 635 21.03 -16.32 -2.76
N ILE A 636 22.30 -16.50 -2.36
CA ILE A 636 22.70 -16.53 -0.94
C ILE A 636 22.27 -15.23 -0.24
N GLY A 637 21.48 -15.33 0.82
CA GLY A 637 21.02 -14.22 1.65
C GLY A 637 19.69 -13.59 1.18
N SER A 638 19.17 -13.89 -0.01
CA SER A 638 17.86 -13.39 -0.46
C SER A 638 16.69 -14.13 0.19
N THR A 639 16.90 -15.37 0.63
CA THR A 639 15.88 -16.19 1.29
C THR A 639 15.44 -15.61 2.63
N ALA A 640 16.38 -15.21 3.48
CA ALA A 640 16.05 -14.60 4.77
C ALA A 640 15.25 -13.30 4.60
N ILE A 641 15.60 -12.50 3.60
CA ILE A 641 14.91 -11.25 3.28
C ILE A 641 13.48 -11.52 2.81
N ARG A 642 13.28 -12.39 1.81
CA ARG A 642 11.94 -12.76 1.31
C ARG A 642 11.05 -13.36 2.40
N THR A 643 11.62 -14.21 3.24
CA THR A 643 10.89 -14.82 4.37
C THR A 643 10.48 -13.75 5.40
N GLN A 644 11.38 -12.81 5.69
CA GLN A 644 11.08 -11.68 6.57
C GLN A 644 9.94 -10.81 6.00
N GLU A 645 9.99 -10.49 4.73
CA GLU A 645 8.98 -9.68 4.05
C GLU A 645 7.61 -10.34 4.02
N ALA A 646 7.56 -11.65 3.69
CA ALA A 646 6.33 -12.41 3.75
C ALA A 646 5.73 -12.41 5.16
N PHE A 647 6.58 -12.54 6.18
CA PHE A 647 6.17 -12.48 7.57
C PHE A 647 5.69 -11.09 7.98
N ASP A 648 6.36 -10.01 7.54
CA ASP A 648 6.00 -8.64 7.85
C ASP A 648 4.68 -8.23 7.20
N ARG A 649 4.37 -8.70 5.99
CA ARG A 649 3.05 -8.53 5.36
C ARG A 649 1.93 -9.14 6.21
N ALA A 650 2.21 -10.22 6.93
CA ALA A 650 1.23 -10.90 7.77
C ALA A 650 1.09 -10.30 9.18
N ARG A 651 1.77 -9.22 9.51
CA ARG A 651 1.66 -8.58 10.84
C ARG A 651 0.25 -8.13 11.15
N GLY A 652 -0.23 -8.50 12.31
CA GLY A 652 -1.62 -8.32 12.73
C GLY A 652 -2.60 -9.32 12.13
N GLY A 653 -2.10 -10.34 11.39
CA GLY A 653 -2.89 -11.34 10.68
C GLY A 653 -2.32 -12.74 10.72
N VAL A 654 -2.60 -13.52 9.69
CA VAL A 654 -2.21 -14.93 9.53
C VAL A 654 -1.28 -15.08 8.32
N LEU A 655 -0.11 -15.66 8.53
CA LEU A 655 0.77 -16.15 7.46
C LEU A 655 0.42 -17.62 7.18
N PHE A 656 -0.12 -17.91 6.01
CA PHE A 656 -0.49 -19.24 5.57
C PHE A 656 0.54 -19.72 4.53
N ILE A 657 1.26 -20.78 4.87
CA ILE A 657 2.29 -21.36 4.01
C ILE A 657 1.74 -22.65 3.42
N ASP A 658 1.36 -22.60 2.14
CA ASP A 658 0.89 -23.79 1.45
C ASP A 658 2.04 -24.65 0.94
N GLU A 659 1.82 -25.97 0.91
CA GLU A 659 2.84 -26.96 0.55
C GLU A 659 4.16 -26.77 1.30
N ALA A 660 4.09 -26.47 2.62
CA ALA A 660 5.25 -26.09 3.43
C ALA A 660 6.38 -27.16 3.41
N TYR A 661 6.08 -28.42 3.15
CA TYR A 661 7.05 -29.49 2.96
C TYR A 661 8.02 -29.21 1.81
N ALA A 662 7.62 -28.43 0.82
CA ALA A 662 8.48 -28.02 -0.28
C ALA A 662 9.69 -27.18 0.17
N LEU A 663 9.65 -26.60 1.38
CA LEU A 663 10.79 -25.89 1.98
C LEU A 663 11.92 -26.84 2.41
N ALA A 664 11.69 -28.15 2.54
CA ALA A 664 12.67 -29.15 2.97
C ALA A 664 12.67 -30.39 2.06
N PRO A 665 13.05 -30.29 0.78
CA PRO A 665 13.13 -31.43 -0.13
C PRO A 665 14.25 -32.39 0.25
N GLU A 666 14.03 -33.71 0.03
CA GLU A 666 14.91 -34.78 0.50
C GLU A 666 16.32 -34.80 -0.14
N ASP A 667 16.53 -34.25 -1.34
CA ASP A 667 17.70 -34.50 -2.18
C ASP A 667 18.68 -33.30 -2.37
N SER A 668 18.57 -32.18 -1.64
CA SER A 668 19.35 -30.98 -1.94
C SER A 668 20.38 -30.64 -0.87
N GLY A 669 21.61 -30.99 -1.11
CA GLY A 669 22.77 -30.63 -0.25
C GLY A 669 23.09 -29.15 -0.14
N ARG A 670 22.39 -28.26 -0.84
CA ARG A 670 22.47 -26.78 -0.81
C ARG A 670 21.12 -26.15 -1.08
N ASP A 671 20.11 -26.46 -0.27
CA ASP A 671 18.78 -25.88 -0.43
C ASP A 671 18.59 -24.69 0.50
N PHE A 672 18.27 -23.54 -0.08
CA PHE A 672 17.95 -22.31 0.63
C PHE A 672 16.63 -22.38 1.42
N GLY A 673 15.78 -23.40 1.23
CA GLY A 673 14.58 -23.61 2.01
C GLY A 673 14.84 -23.79 3.52
N ARG A 674 16.01 -24.32 3.89
CA ARG A 674 16.42 -24.42 5.30
C ARG A 674 16.65 -23.03 5.92
N GLU A 675 17.23 -22.10 5.19
CA GLU A 675 17.38 -20.70 5.60
C GLU A 675 16.01 -20.02 5.82
N ALA A 676 15.02 -20.30 4.96
CA ALA A 676 13.66 -19.84 5.16
C ALA A 676 13.04 -20.38 6.46
N ILE A 677 13.21 -21.68 6.71
CA ILE A 677 12.72 -22.33 7.94
C ILE A 677 13.36 -21.71 9.18
N ASP A 678 14.68 -21.56 9.19
CA ASP A 678 15.41 -20.99 10.34
C ASP A 678 14.99 -19.54 10.61
N THR A 679 14.78 -18.76 9.56
CA THR A 679 14.27 -17.38 9.64
C THR A 679 12.84 -17.35 10.19
N LEU A 680 11.92 -18.18 9.67
CA LEU A 680 10.55 -18.29 10.17
C LEU A 680 10.49 -18.66 11.65
N VAL A 681 11.29 -19.64 12.08
CA VAL A 681 11.35 -20.08 13.49
C VAL A 681 11.75 -18.94 14.41
N LYS A 682 12.69 -18.09 14.00
CA LYS A 682 13.11 -16.90 14.74
C LYS A 682 11.99 -15.86 14.78
N LEU A 683 11.39 -15.55 13.66
CA LEU A 683 10.32 -14.56 13.55
C LEU A 683 9.06 -14.96 14.36
N MET A 684 8.71 -16.24 14.34
CA MET A 684 7.60 -16.79 15.15
C MET A 684 7.82 -16.64 16.66
N GLU A 685 9.05 -16.62 17.12
CA GLU A 685 9.38 -16.36 18.54
C GLU A 685 9.39 -14.87 18.85
N ASP A 686 10.04 -14.07 18.00
CA ASP A 686 10.22 -12.63 18.21
C ASP A 686 8.87 -11.86 18.10
N HIS A 687 7.95 -12.33 17.26
CA HIS A 687 6.65 -11.69 16.95
C HIS A 687 5.43 -12.59 17.25
N ARG A 688 5.54 -13.48 18.22
CA ARG A 688 4.51 -14.50 18.55
C ARG A 688 3.13 -13.94 18.89
N ASP A 689 3.03 -12.68 19.27
CA ASP A 689 1.78 -12.02 19.61
C ASP A 689 1.21 -11.17 18.45
N GLU A 690 1.97 -11.00 17.38
CA GLU A 690 1.62 -10.15 16.23
C GLU A 690 1.18 -10.96 14.99
N VAL A 691 1.74 -12.16 14.81
CA VAL A 691 1.46 -13.00 13.63
C VAL A 691 1.11 -14.42 14.05
N VAL A 692 0.11 -14.99 13.42
CA VAL A 692 -0.17 -16.43 13.50
C VAL A 692 0.32 -17.12 12.23
N VAL A 693 1.16 -18.11 12.37
CA VAL A 693 1.66 -18.90 11.24
C VAL A 693 0.87 -20.21 11.15
N ILE A 694 0.36 -20.51 9.96
CA ILE A 694 -0.29 -21.78 9.63
C ILE A 694 0.49 -22.41 8.48
N VAL A 695 1.01 -23.61 8.68
CA VAL A 695 1.66 -24.41 7.62
C VAL A 695 0.70 -25.47 7.13
N ALA A 696 0.58 -25.65 5.83
CA ALA A 696 -0.36 -26.58 5.21
C ALA A 696 0.33 -27.52 4.21
N GLY A 697 -0.24 -28.69 4.01
CA GLY A 697 0.24 -29.66 3.01
C GLY A 697 -0.43 -31.03 3.14
N TYR A 698 0.06 -32.01 2.39
CA TYR A 698 -0.36 -33.40 2.48
C TYR A 698 0.07 -34.02 3.81
N THR A 699 -0.72 -34.96 4.34
CA THR A 699 -0.51 -35.52 5.68
C THR A 699 0.88 -36.12 5.83
N ASP A 700 1.24 -37.05 4.96
CA ASP A 700 2.49 -37.80 5.05
C ASP A 700 3.73 -36.91 4.86
N GLU A 701 3.65 -35.95 3.95
CA GLU A 701 4.71 -34.94 3.69
C GLU A 701 4.89 -33.98 4.85
N MET A 702 3.78 -33.54 5.47
CA MET A 702 3.83 -32.65 6.63
C MET A 702 4.35 -33.35 7.89
N GLU A 703 4.03 -34.64 8.10
CA GLU A 703 4.63 -35.42 9.19
C GLU A 703 6.15 -35.51 9.04
N ARG A 704 6.64 -35.78 7.82
CA ARG A 704 8.08 -35.81 7.52
C ARG A 704 8.72 -34.44 7.73
N PHE A 705 8.10 -33.37 7.21
CA PHE A 705 8.56 -31.98 7.35
C PHE A 705 8.76 -31.59 8.83
N LEU A 706 7.81 -31.90 9.69
CA LEU A 706 7.87 -31.64 11.13
C LEU A 706 8.91 -32.52 11.84
N THR A 707 9.11 -33.75 11.41
CA THR A 707 10.09 -34.68 11.99
C THR A 707 11.54 -34.21 11.70
N VAL A 708 11.78 -33.74 10.49
CA VAL A 708 13.12 -33.25 10.08
C VAL A 708 13.47 -31.90 10.71
N ASN A 709 12.46 -31.12 11.11
CA ASN A 709 12.63 -29.78 11.65
C ASN A 709 12.06 -29.64 13.09
N PRO A 710 12.71 -30.17 14.12
CA PRO A 710 12.19 -30.16 15.50
C PRO A 710 12.03 -28.73 16.06
N GLY A 711 12.79 -27.74 15.56
CA GLY A 711 12.61 -26.35 15.88
C GLY A 711 11.25 -25.80 15.42
N VAL A 712 10.81 -26.18 14.24
CA VAL A 712 9.48 -25.89 13.69
C VAL A 712 8.41 -26.61 14.49
N ALA A 713 8.52 -27.91 14.67
CA ALA A 713 7.52 -28.72 15.37
C ALA A 713 7.22 -28.19 16.78
N SER A 714 8.22 -27.68 17.50
CA SER A 714 8.04 -27.14 18.86
C SER A 714 7.23 -25.81 18.91
N ARG A 715 7.04 -25.10 17.82
CA ARG A 715 6.29 -23.82 17.74
C ARG A 715 4.81 -24.03 17.45
N PHE A 716 4.46 -25.10 16.79
CA PHE A 716 3.06 -25.38 16.47
C PHE A 716 2.33 -26.03 17.65
N SER A 717 1.13 -25.55 17.92
CA SER A 717 0.33 -26.02 19.06
C SER A 717 -0.46 -27.27 18.75
N ARG A 718 -0.95 -27.38 17.52
CA ARG A 718 -1.85 -28.44 17.08
C ARG A 718 -1.72 -28.71 15.58
N THR A 719 -1.99 -29.97 15.22
CA THR A 719 -2.25 -30.38 13.84
C THR A 719 -3.75 -30.58 13.67
N ILE A 720 -4.34 -29.93 12.67
CA ILE A 720 -5.74 -30.04 12.28
C ILE A 720 -5.79 -30.78 10.96
N THR A 721 -6.43 -31.97 10.95
CA THR A 721 -6.52 -32.81 9.77
C THR A 721 -7.84 -32.57 9.04
N PHE A 722 -7.75 -32.26 7.76
CA PHE A 722 -8.86 -32.10 6.84
C PHE A 722 -9.10 -33.41 6.11
N GLY A 723 -10.18 -34.06 6.41
CA GLY A 723 -10.60 -35.29 5.72
C GLY A 723 -11.13 -34.98 4.33
N ASP A 724 -11.12 -36.02 3.45
CA ASP A 724 -11.76 -35.91 2.14
C ASP A 724 -13.28 -35.84 2.32
N TYR A 725 -13.94 -35.08 1.46
CA TYR A 725 -15.39 -34.96 1.42
C TYR A 725 -16.04 -36.28 0.95
N ASP A 726 -17.13 -36.67 1.59
CA ASP A 726 -17.97 -37.77 1.11
C ASP A 726 -18.83 -37.30 -0.10
N PRO A 727 -19.46 -38.24 -0.85
CA PRO A 727 -20.28 -37.88 -2.01
C PRO A 727 -21.46 -36.97 -1.68
N GLU A 728 -22.02 -37.14 -0.49
CA GLU A 728 -23.13 -36.33 0.04
C GLU A 728 -22.68 -34.90 0.36
N GLU A 729 -21.47 -34.74 0.86
CA GLU A 729 -20.85 -33.43 1.09
C GLU A 729 -20.50 -32.71 -0.22
N LEU A 730 -19.95 -33.41 -1.21
CA LEU A 730 -19.67 -32.87 -2.54
C LEU A 730 -20.95 -32.40 -3.23
N LEU A 731 -22.04 -33.15 -3.12
CA LEU A 731 -23.36 -32.75 -3.62
C LEU A 731 -23.82 -31.47 -2.96
N ARG A 732 -23.69 -31.34 -1.63
CA ARG A 732 -24.03 -30.11 -0.91
C ARG A 732 -23.20 -28.91 -1.34
N ILE A 733 -21.91 -29.10 -1.67
CA ILE A 733 -21.06 -28.05 -2.21
C ILE A 733 -21.58 -27.58 -3.58
N VAL A 734 -21.99 -28.50 -4.46
CA VAL A 734 -22.60 -28.13 -5.75
C VAL A 734 -23.91 -27.39 -5.56
N GLN A 735 -24.78 -27.86 -4.64
CA GLN A 735 -26.03 -27.19 -4.31
C GLN A 735 -25.81 -25.77 -3.79
N GLN A 736 -24.85 -25.57 -2.88
CA GLN A 736 -24.49 -24.26 -2.39
C GLN A 736 -23.98 -23.35 -3.49
N GLN A 737 -23.13 -23.84 -4.41
CA GLN A 737 -22.67 -23.06 -5.57
C GLN A 737 -23.82 -22.72 -6.53
N ALA A 738 -24.76 -23.64 -6.72
CA ALA A 738 -25.94 -23.38 -7.52
C ALA A 738 -26.79 -22.25 -6.91
N ASP A 739 -27.05 -22.31 -5.61
CA ASP A 739 -27.81 -21.28 -4.88
C ASP A 739 -27.10 -19.91 -4.92
N GLU A 740 -25.76 -19.86 -4.72
CA GLU A 740 -24.95 -18.63 -4.80
C GLU A 740 -25.01 -17.96 -6.17
N HIS A 741 -25.21 -18.76 -7.25
CA HIS A 741 -25.27 -18.26 -8.63
C HIS A 741 -26.72 -18.23 -9.20
N GLU A 742 -27.73 -18.32 -8.33
CA GLU A 742 -29.16 -18.29 -8.68
C GLU A 742 -29.59 -19.44 -9.62
N TYR A 743 -28.85 -20.57 -9.64
CA TYR A 743 -29.28 -21.80 -10.29
C TYR A 743 -30.05 -22.70 -9.32
N ARG A 744 -30.88 -23.54 -9.89
CA ARG A 744 -31.66 -24.55 -9.15
C ARG A 744 -31.36 -25.96 -9.70
N ILE A 745 -31.20 -26.92 -8.82
CA ILE A 745 -31.01 -28.32 -9.21
C ILE A 745 -32.35 -28.91 -9.57
N GLY A 746 -32.50 -29.40 -10.78
CA GLY A 746 -33.71 -30.00 -11.32
C GLY A 746 -34.05 -31.35 -10.68
N GLU A 747 -35.25 -31.82 -10.92
CA GLU A 747 -35.73 -33.12 -10.38
C GLU A 747 -34.87 -34.28 -10.90
N GLY A 748 -34.44 -35.20 -10.01
CA GLY A 748 -33.57 -36.30 -10.33
C GLY A 748 -32.09 -35.96 -10.53
N THR A 749 -31.72 -34.66 -10.61
CA THR A 749 -30.33 -34.23 -10.82
C THR A 749 -29.48 -34.44 -9.58
N SER A 750 -30.06 -34.32 -8.38
CA SER A 750 -29.36 -34.60 -7.12
C SER A 750 -28.92 -36.04 -7.00
N GLU A 751 -29.77 -36.98 -7.41
CA GLU A 751 -29.47 -38.42 -7.45
C GLU A 751 -28.37 -38.73 -8.47
N ALA A 752 -28.45 -38.10 -9.63
CA ALA A 752 -27.45 -38.25 -10.68
C ALA A 752 -26.08 -37.70 -10.26
N LEU A 753 -26.05 -36.51 -9.62
CA LEU A 753 -24.84 -35.91 -9.04
C LEU A 753 -24.23 -36.78 -7.93
N LEU A 754 -25.07 -37.33 -7.04
CA LEU A 754 -24.62 -38.21 -5.98
C LEU A 754 -23.98 -39.49 -6.55
N GLN A 755 -24.61 -40.07 -7.59
CA GLN A 755 -24.05 -41.25 -8.27
C GLN A 755 -22.76 -40.89 -8.99
N TYR A 756 -22.69 -39.72 -9.66
CA TYR A 756 -21.48 -39.19 -10.31
C TYR A 756 -20.31 -39.10 -9.32
N PHE A 757 -20.52 -38.52 -8.11
CA PHE A 757 -19.48 -38.42 -7.09
C PHE A 757 -19.12 -39.74 -6.40
N ARG A 758 -19.97 -40.76 -6.47
CA ARG A 758 -19.63 -42.12 -6.05
C ARG A 758 -18.74 -42.85 -7.05
N ASP A 759 -18.97 -42.58 -8.33
CA ASP A 759 -18.27 -43.25 -9.43
C ASP A 759 -16.95 -42.57 -9.83
N ILE A 760 -16.72 -41.33 -9.41
CA ILE A 760 -15.50 -40.63 -9.72
C ILE A 760 -14.27 -41.25 -9.03
N PRO A 761 -13.16 -41.53 -9.74
CA PRO A 761 -11.98 -42.12 -9.13
C PRO A 761 -11.35 -41.27 -8.05
N ARG A 762 -11.18 -41.76 -6.86
CA ARG A 762 -10.54 -41.05 -5.72
C ARG A 762 -9.05 -41.39 -5.66
N GLY A 763 -8.30 -40.93 -6.66
CA GLY A 763 -6.85 -41.04 -6.72
C GLY A 763 -6.12 -39.78 -6.20
N PRO A 764 -4.78 -39.72 -6.28
CA PRO A 764 -3.99 -38.59 -5.84
C PRO A 764 -4.37 -37.26 -6.52
N ALA A 765 -5.04 -37.33 -7.68
CA ALA A 765 -5.52 -36.15 -8.43
C ALA A 765 -6.94 -35.71 -8.04
N PHE A 766 -7.58 -36.37 -7.07
CA PHE A 766 -8.93 -36.04 -6.63
C PHE A 766 -8.93 -34.72 -5.86
N GLY A 767 -9.59 -33.69 -6.41
CA GLY A 767 -9.55 -32.32 -5.92
C GLY A 767 -10.62 -31.96 -4.88
N ASN A 768 -11.36 -32.92 -4.31
CA ASN A 768 -12.38 -32.68 -3.28
C ASN A 768 -13.37 -31.54 -3.66
N GLY A 769 -13.47 -30.47 -2.86
CA GLY A 769 -14.32 -29.34 -3.13
C GLY A 769 -13.98 -28.59 -4.44
N ARG A 770 -12.72 -28.68 -4.93
CA ARG A 770 -12.35 -28.18 -6.26
C ARG A 770 -13.04 -28.99 -7.35
N THR A 771 -13.08 -30.33 -7.20
CA THR A 771 -13.81 -31.20 -8.12
C THR A 771 -15.31 -30.89 -8.13
N ALA A 772 -15.93 -30.65 -6.97
CA ALA A 772 -17.35 -30.27 -6.90
C ALA A 772 -17.62 -28.95 -7.62
N ARG A 773 -16.75 -27.91 -7.46
CA ARG A 773 -16.87 -26.64 -8.18
C ARG A 773 -16.69 -26.80 -9.69
N GLN A 774 -15.68 -27.53 -10.12
CA GLN A 774 -15.46 -27.83 -11.54
C GLN A 774 -16.63 -28.58 -12.16
N THR A 775 -17.26 -29.50 -11.40
CA THR A 775 -18.48 -30.19 -11.85
C THR A 775 -19.63 -29.20 -12.04
N PHE A 776 -19.82 -28.27 -11.09
CA PHE A 776 -20.83 -27.21 -11.22
C PHE A 776 -20.54 -26.31 -12.43
N GLU A 777 -19.31 -25.85 -12.61
CA GLU A 777 -18.88 -25.02 -13.75
C GLU A 777 -19.15 -25.73 -15.09
N ALA A 778 -18.80 -27.04 -15.18
CA ALA A 778 -19.06 -27.84 -16.37
C ALA A 778 -20.57 -28.04 -16.62
N MET A 779 -21.37 -28.17 -15.57
CA MET A 779 -22.83 -28.20 -15.70
C MET A 779 -23.40 -26.90 -16.23
N VAL A 780 -22.92 -25.76 -15.72
CA VAL A 780 -23.33 -24.43 -16.20
C VAL A 780 -22.94 -24.23 -17.66
N GLU A 781 -21.76 -24.66 -18.08
CA GLU A 781 -21.32 -24.58 -19.48
C GLU A 781 -22.24 -25.40 -20.41
N ARG A 782 -22.58 -26.63 -20.04
CA ARG A 782 -23.48 -27.49 -20.82
C ARG A 782 -24.91 -26.97 -20.84
N HIS A 783 -25.40 -26.50 -19.70
CA HIS A 783 -26.69 -25.83 -19.59
C HIS A 783 -26.75 -24.63 -20.55
N ALA A 784 -25.71 -23.77 -20.59
CA ALA A 784 -25.64 -22.64 -21.52
C ALA A 784 -25.70 -23.11 -22.98
N GLY A 785 -25.00 -24.20 -23.33
CA GLY A 785 -25.07 -24.80 -24.66
C GLY A 785 -26.49 -25.32 -25.03
N ARG A 786 -27.23 -25.87 -24.08
CA ARG A 786 -28.62 -26.33 -24.27
C ARG A 786 -29.60 -25.17 -24.44
N VAL A 787 -29.48 -24.18 -23.52
CA VAL A 787 -30.38 -23.01 -23.55
C VAL A 787 -30.15 -22.15 -24.80
N ALA A 788 -28.94 -22.02 -25.30
CA ALA A 788 -28.60 -21.27 -26.51
C ALA A 788 -29.30 -21.83 -27.78
N GLN A 789 -29.83 -23.07 -27.76
CA GLN A 789 -30.58 -23.66 -28.87
C GLN A 789 -32.07 -23.35 -28.82
N LEU A 790 -32.55 -22.75 -27.72
CA LEU A 790 -33.94 -22.38 -27.53
C LEU A 790 -34.21 -20.98 -28.15
N ALA A 791 -35.32 -20.85 -28.90
CA ALA A 791 -35.66 -19.57 -29.54
C ALA A 791 -36.19 -18.53 -28.53
N ASP A 792 -36.82 -18.97 -27.44
CA ASP A 792 -37.39 -18.11 -26.39
C ASP A 792 -37.35 -18.84 -25.05
N PRO A 793 -36.17 -18.82 -24.35
CA PRO A 793 -36.01 -19.56 -23.11
C PRO A 793 -36.80 -18.93 -21.97
N SER A 794 -37.53 -19.75 -21.23
CA SER A 794 -38.25 -19.35 -20.02
C SER A 794 -37.26 -19.11 -18.86
N THR A 795 -37.74 -18.48 -17.77
CA THR A 795 -36.92 -18.31 -16.54
C THR A 795 -36.47 -19.65 -15.96
N ASP A 796 -37.29 -20.68 -16.03
CA ASP A 796 -36.94 -22.03 -15.61
C ASP A 796 -35.86 -22.64 -16.50
N ASP A 797 -35.91 -22.43 -17.82
CA ASP A 797 -34.86 -22.85 -18.75
C ASP A 797 -33.51 -22.17 -18.43
N LEU A 798 -33.52 -20.92 -17.97
CA LEU A 798 -32.34 -20.13 -17.63
C LEU A 798 -31.74 -20.47 -16.25
N THR A 799 -32.50 -21.14 -15.38
CA THR A 799 -32.08 -21.37 -13.97
C THR A 799 -31.97 -22.82 -13.57
N LEU A 800 -32.58 -23.79 -14.29
CA LEU A 800 -32.60 -25.19 -13.94
C LEU A 800 -31.46 -25.98 -14.58
N LEU A 801 -30.64 -26.61 -13.72
CA LEU A 801 -29.62 -27.58 -14.12
C LEU A 801 -30.21 -28.99 -14.06
N TYR A 802 -30.06 -29.74 -15.14
CA TYR A 802 -30.59 -31.09 -15.26
C TYR A 802 -29.48 -32.16 -15.24
N ALA A 803 -29.85 -33.43 -15.06
CA ALA A 803 -28.89 -34.52 -15.09
C ALA A 803 -28.13 -34.67 -16.41
N GLU A 804 -28.72 -34.21 -17.53
CA GLU A 804 -28.07 -34.19 -18.84
C GLU A 804 -26.95 -33.13 -18.96
N ASP A 805 -26.93 -32.15 -18.05
CA ASP A 805 -25.89 -31.13 -17.98
C ASP A 805 -24.64 -31.63 -17.23
N LEU A 806 -24.68 -32.84 -16.61
CA LEU A 806 -23.52 -33.46 -15.94
C LEU A 806 -22.37 -33.75 -16.93
N PRO A 807 -21.12 -33.47 -16.56
CA PRO A 807 -19.96 -33.86 -17.38
C PRO A 807 -19.84 -35.39 -17.43
N VAL A 808 -19.25 -35.89 -18.51
CA VAL A 808 -18.86 -37.31 -18.60
C VAL A 808 -17.76 -37.59 -17.58
N LEU A 809 -17.82 -38.76 -16.89
CA LEU A 809 -16.74 -39.17 -15.96
C LEU A 809 -15.38 -39.18 -16.70
N PRO A 810 -14.34 -38.64 -16.05
CA PRO A 810 -13.01 -38.54 -16.66
C PRO A 810 -12.34 -39.86 -16.94
#